data_5a8f8ae25c7bac8b0f8560e9c6090ece
#
_entry.id   5a8f8ae25c7bac8b0f8560e9c6090ece
#
_cell.length_a   1.000
_cell.length_b   1.000
_cell.length_c   1.000
_cell.angle_alpha   90.00
_cell.angle_beta   90.00
_cell.angle_gamma   90.00
#
_symmetry.space_group_name_H-M   'P 1'
#
loop_
_entity.id
_entity.type
_entity.pdbx_description
1 polymer ?
#
loop_
_entity_poly.entity_id
_entity_poly.type
_entity_poly.pdbx_seq_one_letter_code
_entity_poly.pdbx_strand_id
1 'polypeptide(L)'
;MSHYLSRSIRSAPWPMCAALIGMALSGPAQAQSAAAPTGAAAANPADVEEIVITGLRASLEKSLEMKKESAVVQDSINALELGRFPDADVADSLSHLPGITISRTTGGEGLRINVQGLGPEYNLVTLNNRILATDDDGRELAFDVLPSEVISGADVLKSPQASALEGSIGGTVNLRTASAFDKPGFHAGAHAQGDYNSMTHLHGSKFSAFVTNTNADRTLGFLLAAVHSEDNTRTDSLNAYNQNIYGPMVFPFPKDSPDGTPIDATPCCITFGSIYDNKKRDAFSGSLEWRPSDNFSLVADGLYTRLRDPQIGYNQSYYFAADDQGNPWRDAVVTNGLVTSVTSDFFQPEIVNNTTDRQVKTSLMGLKANWSVNERLSLTGDAYYSKADRPEGGLDSFVTAGLVSTTPDAQDTLVFTDLPHSLPSINVLVPPGQLGLAACPAGTESTTNPGSCSYTALMNSGALNDNKYWSTHYDGLNGFSVQDKVTSFTLDGVYRLDAGVMDKFLFGVALSRREKGRQDISNDWTNGSGQYGTLYNTFGCPYQCDPYTFASQGFNVISMISPPNFMQGAGGSYPGTLPRLDVAQLLAFMKSLDGKINPLYCTQATGTDPASCDGTVFNFADTLPQANPFNSYDVTEKTHSIYGELQFKGSNWSGNFGVRIVRTTTTASTHTAVPVDLWTNDATPNSTVTYIVDYSTAAPVATEGHYTKVLPSLNLSYWAVPDVVQLRFAAAETMSRPNLSYLAPTSQNNAINGDPTLNYFGTSGLRPIMATQGNLSVEWYYRPHSALTLALFDKQIRDDIYVATQPDVDLGTVRYTGGAPGSPGAQAHPFLWTITSPINGAKSGFYGVELAWQHLLDNGFGVHVQYTHTKNSSHVNSVPPTTVTLGLIYEKGPWSADVNYDYQSGYEFASGDSTDVPGWPAIQDPFKWVTASAHYKISDRIQVYLEGKNLTNEVARTYLNGNPLLPWAPGQQVGQSASGVGAGYTAYGRFYTFGASYQF
;
A
#
# COMPACT_ATOMS: atom_id res chain seq x y z
N MET A 1 37.01 0.04 8.64
CA MET A 1 38.02 0.50 9.61
C MET A 1 37.52 0.24 11.01
N SER A 2 38.23 -0.60 11.73
CA SER A 2 37.89 -1.08 13.06
C SER A 2 38.06 0.02 14.09
N HIS A 3 37.03 0.31 14.83
CA HIS A 3 36.98 0.76 16.22
C HIS A 3 35.65 1.51 16.45
N TYR A 4 34.69 0.79 16.98
CA TYR A 4 33.69 1.27 17.96
C TYR A 4 32.72 0.10 18.25
N LEU A 5 33.23 -0.90 18.92
CA LEU A 5 32.43 -1.88 19.60
C LEU A 5 33.02 -2.05 21.01
N SER A 6 32.51 -1.28 21.92
CA SER A 6 32.45 -1.63 23.35
C SER A 6 31.87 -0.48 24.18
N ARG A 7 30.60 -0.49 24.44
CA ARG A 7 30.04 0.03 25.68
C ARG A 7 28.70 -0.63 26.01
N SER A 8 28.85 -1.62 26.86
CA SER A 8 28.01 -1.96 28.02
C SER A 8 26.47 -1.92 27.82
N ILE A 9 25.95 -3.08 27.56
CA ILE A 9 24.61 -3.46 28.04
C ILE A 9 24.60 -3.34 29.57
N ARG A 10 24.00 -2.31 30.10
CA ARG A 10 23.55 -2.28 31.49
C ARG A 10 22.07 -2.64 31.50
N SER A 11 21.81 -3.84 32.02
CA SER A 11 20.50 -4.34 32.42
C SER A 11 19.78 -3.30 33.29
N ALA A 12 18.67 -2.78 32.82
CA ALA A 12 17.71 -2.09 33.66
C ALA A 12 16.85 -3.16 34.36
N PRO A 13 16.66 -3.05 35.68
CA PRO A 13 15.92 -4.06 36.44
C PRO A 13 14.41 -3.94 36.18
N TRP A 14 13.79 -5.07 36.03
CA TRP A 14 12.34 -5.27 35.96
C TRP A 14 11.68 -5.09 37.35
N PRO A 15 11.10 -3.92 37.71
CA PRO A 15 10.19 -3.86 38.83
C PRO A 15 8.74 -3.50 38.51
N MET A 16 8.36 -3.27 37.25
CA MET A 16 6.97 -2.84 36.95
C MET A 16 5.97 -3.95 36.68
N CYS A 17 6.39 -5.14 36.28
CA CYS A 17 5.43 -6.25 36.04
C CYS A 17 4.96 -6.96 37.30
N ALA A 18 5.74 -6.91 38.39
CA ALA A 18 5.35 -7.56 39.65
C ALA A 18 4.29 -6.77 40.44
N ALA A 19 4.18 -5.47 40.24
CA ALA A 19 3.24 -4.61 40.97
C ALA A 19 1.79 -4.72 40.47
N LEU A 20 1.56 -5.07 39.19
CA LEU A 20 0.22 -5.24 38.63
C LEU A 20 -0.40 -6.60 38.92
N ILE A 21 0.42 -7.64 39.19
CA ILE A 21 -0.06 -8.97 39.62
C ILE A 21 -0.42 -9.00 41.09
N GLY A 22 0.18 -8.15 41.91
CA GLY A 22 -0.08 -8.06 43.36
C GLY A 22 -1.38 -7.35 43.74
N MET A 23 -1.98 -6.55 42.87
CA MET A 23 -3.26 -5.86 43.16
C MET A 23 -4.52 -6.66 42.81
N ALA A 24 -4.40 -7.78 42.12
CA ALA A 24 -5.55 -8.61 41.73
C ALA A 24 -5.89 -9.71 42.75
N LEU A 25 -5.07 -9.90 43.81
CA LEU A 25 -5.22 -11.02 44.76
C LEU A 25 -5.64 -10.62 46.17
N SER A 26 -5.97 -9.37 46.47
CA SER A 26 -6.34 -8.95 47.82
C SER A 26 -7.74 -8.30 47.89
N GLY A 27 -8.77 -9.11 47.68
CA GLY A 27 -10.15 -8.79 48.03
C GLY A 27 -10.85 -10.03 48.59
N PRO A 28 -11.36 -10.02 49.87
CA PRO A 28 -12.07 -11.15 50.38
C PRO A 28 -13.46 -11.28 49.77
N ALA A 29 -13.68 -12.27 48.91
CA ALA A 29 -15.01 -12.67 48.48
C ALA A 29 -15.71 -13.39 49.62
N GLN A 30 -16.66 -12.77 50.27
CA GLN A 30 -17.63 -13.46 51.12
C GLN A 30 -18.61 -14.21 50.24
N ALA A 31 -18.47 -15.52 50.19
CA ALA A 31 -19.47 -16.41 49.61
C ALA A 31 -20.71 -16.46 50.49
N GLN A 32 -21.79 -15.87 50.05
CA GLN A 32 -23.12 -16.19 50.61
C GLN A 32 -23.66 -17.45 49.95
N SER A 33 -23.72 -18.51 50.74
CA SER A 33 -24.40 -19.75 50.42
C SER A 33 -25.90 -19.50 50.29
N ALA A 34 -26.44 -19.59 49.07
CA ALA A 34 -27.86 -19.70 48.84
C ALA A 34 -28.28 -21.15 48.65
N ALA A 35 -29.20 -21.64 49.51
CA ALA A 35 -29.73 -22.98 49.53
C ALA A 35 -30.46 -23.34 48.20
N ALA A 36 -30.23 -24.55 47.71
CA ALA A 36 -30.91 -25.13 46.57
C ALA A 36 -32.43 -25.33 46.85
N PRO A 37 -33.31 -24.96 45.94
CA PRO A 37 -34.67 -25.43 45.94
C PRO A 37 -34.76 -26.81 45.24
N THR A 38 -35.25 -27.79 46.00
CA THR A 38 -35.68 -29.09 45.49
C THR A 38 -36.98 -28.96 44.68
N GLY A 39 -36.99 -29.56 43.52
CA GLY A 39 -38.17 -30.01 42.82
C GLY A 39 -38.76 -29.09 41.77
N ALA A 40 -38.43 -29.30 40.51
CA ALA A 40 -39.30 -28.92 39.41
C ALA A 40 -39.32 -30.07 38.37
N ALA A 41 -40.51 -30.37 37.94
CA ALA A 41 -40.89 -31.39 36.99
C ALA A 41 -40.20 -31.16 35.61
N ALA A 42 -39.94 -32.29 34.91
CA ALA A 42 -39.46 -32.27 33.49
C ALA A 42 -40.41 -31.42 32.61
N ALA A 43 -39.94 -30.31 32.12
CA ALA A 43 -40.54 -29.58 31.05
C ALA A 43 -40.12 -30.17 29.71
N ASN A 44 -41.08 -30.35 28.81
CA ASN A 44 -40.85 -30.77 27.43
C ASN A 44 -39.81 -29.88 26.73
N PRO A 45 -38.93 -30.46 25.87
CA PRO A 45 -38.09 -29.67 24.99
C PRO A 45 -38.93 -29.22 23.78
N ALA A 46 -39.71 -28.21 23.98
CA ALA A 46 -40.39 -27.53 22.87
C ALA A 46 -40.02 -26.03 23.01
N ASP A 47 -39.48 -25.49 21.92
CA ASP A 47 -39.31 -24.07 21.65
C ASP A 47 -38.35 -23.30 22.63
N VAL A 48 -37.06 -23.62 22.51
CA VAL A 48 -36.10 -22.55 22.59
C VAL A 48 -36.13 -21.85 21.23
N GLU A 49 -36.90 -20.79 21.07
CA GLU A 49 -36.69 -19.84 20.01
C GLU A 49 -35.22 -19.42 20.13
N GLU A 50 -34.39 -19.90 19.22
CA GLU A 50 -33.04 -19.40 19.04
C GLU A 50 -33.20 -17.97 18.61
N ILE A 51 -33.11 -17.04 19.57
CA ILE A 51 -33.12 -15.62 19.31
C ILE A 51 -31.92 -15.35 18.45
N VAL A 52 -32.09 -15.26 17.14
CA VAL A 52 -31.06 -14.81 16.22
C VAL A 52 -30.79 -13.36 16.58
N ILE A 53 -29.80 -13.15 17.44
CA ILE A 53 -29.34 -11.83 17.85
C ILE A 53 -28.64 -11.26 16.63
N THR A 54 -29.24 -10.24 16.01
CA THR A 54 -28.67 -9.49 14.89
C THR A 54 -28.29 -8.09 15.39
N GLY A 55 -27.11 -7.58 15.02
CA GLY A 55 -26.66 -6.25 15.39
C GLY A 55 -25.19 -6.20 15.83
N LEU A 56 -24.71 -5.00 16.13
CA LEU A 56 -23.32 -4.76 16.51
C LEU A 56 -22.93 -5.50 17.80
N ARG A 57 -23.82 -5.47 18.79
CA ARG A 57 -23.60 -6.18 20.07
C ARG A 57 -23.44 -7.68 19.86
N ALA A 58 -24.28 -8.30 19.04
CA ALA A 58 -24.23 -9.73 18.75
C ALA A 58 -22.95 -10.12 18.00
N SER A 59 -22.50 -9.29 17.07
CA SER A 59 -21.23 -9.46 16.38
C SER A 59 -20.06 -9.46 17.37
N LEU A 60 -20.01 -8.52 18.30
CA LEU A 60 -18.99 -8.42 19.33
C LEU A 60 -19.03 -9.59 20.32
N GLU A 61 -20.23 -10.02 20.73
CA GLU A 61 -20.42 -11.19 21.61
C GLU A 61 -19.90 -12.46 20.97
N LYS A 62 -20.26 -12.71 19.70
CA LYS A 62 -19.78 -13.86 18.93
C LYS A 62 -18.26 -13.81 18.72
N SER A 63 -17.70 -12.65 18.45
CA SER A 63 -16.26 -12.47 18.29
C SER A 63 -15.50 -12.80 19.57
N LEU A 64 -16.03 -12.39 20.73
CA LEU A 64 -15.46 -12.69 22.03
C LEU A 64 -15.56 -14.19 22.37
N GLU A 65 -16.68 -14.84 22.01
CA GLU A 65 -16.85 -16.29 22.21
C GLU A 65 -15.87 -17.08 21.34
N MET A 66 -15.71 -16.72 20.06
CA MET A 66 -14.73 -17.33 19.18
C MET A 66 -13.30 -17.19 19.72
N LYS A 67 -12.94 -16.03 20.27
CA LYS A 67 -11.65 -15.82 20.94
C LYS A 67 -11.51 -16.73 22.16
N LYS A 68 -12.53 -16.80 23.00
CA LYS A 68 -12.55 -17.64 24.22
C LYS A 68 -12.34 -19.13 23.91
N GLU A 69 -12.95 -19.62 22.83
CA GLU A 69 -12.93 -21.04 22.43
C GLU A 69 -11.71 -21.42 21.58
N SER A 70 -11.00 -20.45 21.02
CA SER A 70 -9.87 -20.70 20.13
C SER A 70 -8.74 -21.45 20.84
N ALA A 71 -8.11 -22.41 20.15
CA ALA A 71 -6.92 -23.12 20.63
C ALA A 71 -5.64 -22.29 20.49
N VAL A 72 -5.68 -21.17 19.75
CA VAL A 72 -4.55 -20.28 19.45
C VAL A 72 -4.86 -18.86 19.90
N VAL A 73 -3.87 -17.96 19.91
CA VAL A 73 -4.11 -16.54 20.12
C VAL A 73 -4.79 -15.97 18.86
N GLN A 74 -6.05 -15.63 19.00
CA GLN A 74 -6.92 -15.21 17.89
C GLN A 74 -7.79 -14.04 18.29
N ASP A 75 -8.04 -13.14 17.31
CA ASP A 75 -9.11 -12.16 17.35
C ASP A 75 -10.01 -12.37 16.13
N SER A 76 -11.31 -12.07 16.28
CA SER A 76 -12.27 -12.28 15.21
C SER A 76 -13.21 -11.10 15.07
N ILE A 77 -13.70 -10.89 13.86
CA ILE A 77 -14.78 -9.96 13.58
C ILE A 77 -15.86 -10.69 12.79
N ASN A 78 -17.12 -10.39 13.06
CA ASN A 78 -18.25 -11.05 12.39
C ASN A 78 -19.15 -10.01 11.74
N ALA A 79 -19.78 -10.37 10.63
CA ALA A 79 -20.78 -9.55 9.99
C ALA A 79 -21.96 -9.29 10.96
N LEU A 80 -22.53 -8.10 10.87
CA LEU A 80 -23.70 -7.72 11.66
C LEU A 80 -24.95 -8.52 11.24
N GLU A 81 -25.03 -8.74 9.94
CA GLU A 81 -26.09 -9.50 9.27
C GLU A 81 -25.50 -10.15 8.01
N LEU A 82 -26.23 -11.09 7.42
CA LEU A 82 -25.83 -11.67 6.15
C LEU A 82 -25.73 -10.58 5.06
N GLY A 83 -24.60 -10.46 4.42
CA GLY A 83 -24.35 -9.42 3.42
C GLY A 83 -24.03 -8.03 3.98
N ARG A 84 -23.73 -7.92 5.29
CA ARG A 84 -23.41 -6.64 5.91
C ARG A 84 -22.31 -6.75 6.95
N PHE A 85 -21.16 -6.25 6.61
CA PHE A 85 -20.00 -6.15 7.50
C PHE A 85 -20.12 -4.87 8.39
N PRO A 86 -19.39 -4.76 9.52
CA PRO A 86 -19.45 -3.57 10.38
C PRO A 86 -19.15 -2.25 9.68
N ASP A 87 -18.17 -2.25 8.79
CA ASP A 87 -17.73 -1.08 8.01
C ASP A 87 -17.92 -1.31 6.52
N ALA A 88 -17.81 -0.23 5.73
CA ALA A 88 -17.97 -0.28 4.28
C ALA A 88 -16.91 -1.13 3.58
N ASP A 89 -15.71 -1.27 4.17
CA ASP A 89 -14.67 -2.17 3.69
C ASP A 89 -14.14 -3.10 4.79
N VAL A 90 -13.59 -4.24 4.37
CA VAL A 90 -13.12 -5.30 5.27
C VAL A 90 -11.87 -4.87 6.04
N ALA A 91 -10.97 -4.11 5.40
CA ALA A 91 -9.73 -3.67 6.03
C ALA A 91 -9.98 -2.65 7.14
N ASP A 92 -10.94 -1.71 6.96
CA ASP A 92 -11.35 -0.78 8.00
C ASP A 92 -11.89 -1.55 9.22
N SER A 93 -12.77 -2.53 9.01
CA SER A 93 -13.27 -3.36 10.11
C SER A 93 -12.16 -4.11 10.84
N LEU A 94 -11.17 -4.64 10.11
CA LEU A 94 -10.02 -5.32 10.71
C LEU A 94 -9.14 -4.36 11.52
N SER A 95 -9.08 -3.08 11.17
CA SER A 95 -8.29 -2.09 11.91
C SER A 95 -8.80 -1.84 13.33
N HIS A 96 -10.05 -2.22 13.62
CA HIS A 96 -10.63 -2.20 14.97
C HIS A 96 -10.23 -3.42 15.82
N LEU A 97 -9.33 -4.30 15.34
CA LEU A 97 -8.78 -5.40 16.13
C LEU A 97 -7.39 -5.01 16.69
N PRO A 98 -7.04 -5.47 17.92
CA PRO A 98 -5.75 -5.16 18.52
C PRO A 98 -4.60 -5.60 17.60
N GLY A 99 -3.55 -4.80 17.50
CA GLY A 99 -2.36 -5.11 16.71
C GLY A 99 -2.54 -5.07 15.20
N ILE A 100 -3.67 -4.57 14.70
CA ILE A 100 -3.92 -4.40 13.27
C ILE A 100 -3.80 -2.92 12.90
N THR A 101 -3.08 -2.63 11.82
CA THR A 101 -3.08 -1.33 11.15
C THR A 101 -3.31 -1.53 9.66
N ILE A 102 -3.74 -0.49 8.97
CA ILE A 102 -4.03 -0.57 7.54
C ILE A 102 -3.31 0.54 6.78
N SER A 103 -2.89 0.23 5.57
CA SER A 103 -2.59 1.24 4.56
C SER A 103 -3.86 1.58 3.78
N ARG A 104 -3.89 2.78 3.17
CA ARG A 104 -5.06 3.26 2.43
C ARG A 104 -4.72 3.53 0.98
N THR A 105 -5.73 3.44 0.11
CA THR A 105 -5.66 3.90 -1.27
C THR A 105 -5.59 5.44 -1.33
N THR A 106 -5.29 5.99 -2.48
CA THR A 106 -5.40 7.43 -2.74
C THR A 106 -6.79 7.97 -2.42
N GLY A 107 -7.85 7.18 -2.63
CA GLY A 107 -9.23 7.54 -2.28
C GLY A 107 -9.58 7.38 -0.79
N GLY A 108 -8.64 6.96 0.06
CA GLY A 108 -8.85 6.81 1.52
C GLY A 108 -9.44 5.47 1.97
N GLU A 109 -9.69 4.53 1.06
CA GLU A 109 -10.17 3.17 1.37
C GLU A 109 -9.04 2.28 1.89
N GLY A 110 -9.36 1.34 2.78
CA GLY A 110 -8.40 0.37 3.31
C GLY A 110 -7.85 -0.56 2.21
N LEU A 111 -6.52 -0.61 2.06
CA LEU A 111 -5.87 -1.36 0.98
C LEU A 111 -5.19 -2.64 1.47
N ARG A 112 -4.31 -2.55 2.46
CA ARG A 112 -3.53 -3.67 3.00
C ARG A 112 -3.49 -3.61 4.50
N ILE A 113 -3.22 -4.75 5.12
CA ILE A 113 -3.17 -4.90 6.58
C ILE A 113 -1.77 -5.22 7.06
N ASN A 114 -1.42 -4.65 8.20
CA ASN A 114 -0.24 -4.97 8.97
C ASN A 114 -0.68 -5.64 10.28
N VAL A 115 0.04 -6.64 10.72
CA VAL A 115 -0.27 -7.39 11.94
C VAL A 115 0.91 -7.34 12.90
N GLN A 116 0.68 -6.88 14.13
CA GLN A 116 1.69 -6.80 15.20
C GLN A 116 2.94 -6.02 14.78
N GLY A 117 2.76 -4.93 14.03
CA GLY A 117 3.86 -4.08 13.58
C GLY A 117 4.65 -4.63 12.38
N LEU A 118 4.18 -5.70 11.75
CA LEU A 118 4.79 -6.29 10.56
C LEU A 118 3.98 -5.95 9.32
N GLY A 119 4.67 -5.53 8.27
CA GLY A 119 4.10 -5.15 6.98
C GLY A 119 3.32 -6.26 6.28
N PRO A 120 2.57 -5.93 5.22
CA PRO A 120 1.68 -6.89 4.55
C PRO A 120 2.42 -8.08 3.96
N GLU A 121 3.69 -7.95 3.58
CA GLU A 121 4.57 -9.00 3.07
C GLU A 121 4.88 -10.11 4.09
N TYR A 122 4.70 -9.82 5.37
CA TYR A 122 4.87 -10.80 6.47
C TYR A 122 3.55 -11.46 6.89
N ASN A 123 2.43 -11.10 6.27
CA ASN A 123 1.10 -11.58 6.63
C ASN A 123 0.52 -12.49 5.54
N LEU A 124 -0.33 -13.42 5.94
CA LEU A 124 -1.06 -14.28 5.02
C LEU A 124 -2.56 -13.95 5.09
N VAL A 125 -3.15 -13.59 3.97
CA VAL A 125 -4.61 -13.41 3.86
C VAL A 125 -5.19 -14.57 3.06
N THR A 126 -6.23 -15.19 3.59
CA THR A 126 -6.94 -16.33 2.96
C THR A 126 -8.44 -16.07 2.93
N LEU A 127 -9.15 -16.72 2.03
CA LEU A 127 -10.61 -16.80 2.01
C LEU A 127 -11.03 -18.26 2.20
N ASN A 128 -11.77 -18.57 3.26
CA ASN A 128 -12.15 -19.94 3.63
C ASN A 128 -10.94 -20.89 3.75
N ASN A 129 -9.81 -20.38 4.30
CA ASN A 129 -8.50 -21.05 4.41
C ASN A 129 -7.81 -21.33 3.05
N ARG A 130 -8.16 -20.61 1.99
CA ARG A 130 -7.59 -20.76 0.65
C ARG A 130 -6.88 -19.47 0.25
N ILE A 131 -5.72 -19.56 -0.40
CA ILE A 131 -4.96 -18.41 -0.88
C ILE A 131 -5.66 -17.80 -2.08
N LEU A 132 -5.95 -16.50 -2.02
CA LEU A 132 -6.40 -15.72 -3.16
C LEU A 132 -5.21 -15.31 -4.03
N ALA A 133 -5.36 -15.42 -5.33
CA ALA A 133 -4.44 -14.83 -6.29
C ALA A 133 -4.54 -13.30 -6.25
N THR A 134 -3.45 -12.61 -6.52
CA THR A 134 -3.31 -11.16 -6.40
C THR A 134 -2.83 -10.51 -7.69
N ASP A 135 -3.21 -9.25 -7.91
CA ASP A 135 -2.85 -8.48 -9.10
C ASP A 135 -1.59 -7.60 -8.93
N ASP A 136 -1.00 -7.63 -7.74
CA ASP A 136 0.27 -6.97 -7.42
C ASP A 136 1.48 -7.87 -7.70
N ASP A 137 2.68 -7.29 -7.70
CA ASP A 137 3.94 -8.03 -7.85
C ASP A 137 4.25 -8.93 -6.67
N GLY A 138 3.72 -8.59 -5.49
CA GLY A 138 3.88 -9.32 -4.25
C GLY A 138 2.93 -10.51 -4.08
N ARG A 139 2.79 -10.90 -2.82
CA ARG A 139 1.87 -11.96 -2.36
C ARG A 139 0.66 -11.41 -1.62
N GLU A 140 0.73 -10.14 -1.27
CA GLU A 140 -0.21 -9.41 -0.45
C GLU A 140 -1.56 -9.24 -1.17
N LEU A 141 -2.63 -9.43 -0.43
CA LEU A 141 -3.97 -9.14 -0.93
C LEU A 141 -4.26 -7.64 -0.79
N ALA A 142 -4.66 -7.01 -1.88
CA ALA A 142 -5.29 -5.71 -1.86
C ALA A 142 -6.79 -5.89 -1.53
N PHE A 143 -7.23 -5.39 -0.37
CA PHE A 143 -8.61 -5.59 0.11
C PHE A 143 -9.65 -4.87 -0.74
N ASP A 144 -9.24 -3.85 -1.48
CA ASP A 144 -10.11 -3.09 -2.38
C ASP A 144 -10.70 -3.90 -3.55
N VAL A 145 -10.19 -5.12 -3.82
CA VAL A 145 -10.81 -6.04 -4.77
C VAL A 145 -12.00 -6.82 -4.18
N LEU A 146 -12.21 -6.76 -2.85
CA LEU A 146 -13.22 -7.56 -2.13
C LEU A 146 -14.29 -6.65 -1.52
N PRO A 147 -15.54 -6.64 -2.02
CA PRO A 147 -16.63 -6.00 -1.32
C PRO A 147 -16.92 -6.69 0.01
N SER A 148 -17.18 -5.87 1.05
CA SER A 148 -17.48 -6.38 2.40
C SER A 148 -18.74 -7.24 2.46
N GLU A 149 -19.68 -7.05 1.55
CA GLU A 149 -20.97 -7.74 1.51
C GLU A 149 -20.88 -9.24 1.20
N VAL A 150 -19.78 -9.69 0.59
CA VAL A 150 -19.55 -11.12 0.32
C VAL A 150 -18.81 -11.82 1.48
N ILE A 151 -18.41 -11.09 2.51
CA ILE A 151 -17.68 -11.57 3.67
C ILE A 151 -18.61 -11.68 4.88
N SER A 152 -18.60 -12.80 5.58
CA SER A 152 -19.38 -13.02 6.80
C SER A 152 -18.56 -12.86 8.08
N GLY A 153 -17.25 -12.81 7.99
CA GLY A 153 -16.35 -12.63 9.12
C GLY A 153 -14.88 -12.77 8.73
N ALA A 154 -14.02 -12.43 9.66
CA ALA A 154 -12.59 -12.59 9.53
C ALA A 154 -11.98 -13.04 10.87
N ASP A 155 -11.01 -13.94 10.81
CA ASP A 155 -10.25 -14.45 11.94
C ASP A 155 -8.79 -14.06 11.77
N VAL A 156 -8.22 -13.41 12.76
CA VAL A 156 -6.80 -13.03 12.80
C VAL A 156 -6.07 -13.95 13.77
N LEU A 157 -5.34 -14.91 13.25
CA LEU A 157 -4.55 -15.87 14.01
C LEU A 157 -3.15 -15.26 14.21
N LYS A 158 -2.83 -14.94 15.47
CA LYS A 158 -1.57 -14.30 15.87
C LYS A 158 -0.54 -15.31 16.37
N SER A 159 -0.95 -16.53 16.72
CA SER A 159 -0.06 -17.64 16.97
C SER A 159 -0.30 -18.78 15.99
N PRO A 160 0.75 -19.37 15.41
CA PRO A 160 0.62 -20.44 14.42
C PRO A 160 0.33 -21.79 15.07
N GLN A 161 -0.23 -22.68 14.27
CA GLN A 161 -0.37 -24.11 14.57
C GLN A 161 0.02 -24.93 13.35
N ALA A 162 0.45 -26.18 13.54
CA ALA A 162 0.98 -27.00 12.47
C ALA A 162 -0.08 -27.35 11.41
N SER A 163 -1.35 -27.41 11.79
CA SER A 163 -2.49 -27.67 10.91
C SER A 163 -2.88 -26.46 10.04
N ALA A 164 -2.47 -25.23 10.40
CA ALA A 164 -2.70 -24.04 9.57
C ALA A 164 -1.71 -23.94 8.41
N LEU A 165 -2.10 -23.20 7.35
CA LEU A 165 -1.18 -22.88 6.26
C LEU A 165 -0.02 -22.03 6.77
N GLU A 166 1.16 -22.35 6.29
CA GLU A 166 2.37 -21.58 6.53
C GLU A 166 2.47 -20.38 5.57
N GLY A 167 3.29 -19.39 5.93
CA GLY A 167 3.58 -18.24 5.06
C GLY A 167 3.33 -16.90 5.74
N SER A 168 3.14 -16.89 7.06
CA SER A 168 3.02 -15.66 7.84
C SER A 168 3.95 -15.65 9.05
N ILE A 169 4.55 -14.49 9.31
CA ILE A 169 5.29 -14.15 10.54
C ILE A 169 4.44 -13.21 11.40
N GLY A 170 3.79 -12.22 10.80
CA GLY A 170 2.91 -11.28 11.49
C GLY A 170 1.66 -11.97 12.02
N GLY A 171 0.86 -12.49 11.13
CA GLY A 171 -0.35 -13.25 11.42
C GLY A 171 -1.04 -13.75 10.17
N THR A 172 -1.98 -14.69 10.36
CA THR A 172 -2.84 -15.17 9.28
C THR A 172 -4.24 -14.58 9.44
N VAL A 173 -4.74 -13.90 8.41
CA VAL A 173 -6.12 -13.41 8.36
C VAL A 173 -6.93 -14.30 7.45
N ASN A 174 -7.89 -15.01 8.02
CA ASN A 174 -8.80 -15.85 7.27
C ASN A 174 -10.17 -15.18 7.15
N LEU A 175 -10.48 -14.69 5.96
CA LEU A 175 -11.80 -14.20 5.61
C LEU A 175 -12.76 -15.38 5.44
N ARG A 176 -13.99 -15.20 5.87
CA ARG A 176 -15.04 -16.23 5.77
C ARG A 176 -16.20 -15.74 4.94
N THR A 177 -16.75 -16.60 4.09
CA THR A 177 -18.03 -16.39 3.44
C THR A 177 -19.13 -17.06 4.27
N ALA A 178 -20.38 -16.63 4.09
CA ALA A 178 -21.52 -17.24 4.77
C ALA A 178 -21.85 -18.64 4.21
N SER A 179 -22.38 -19.51 5.06
CA SER A 179 -22.93 -20.82 4.70
C SER A 179 -24.45 -20.74 4.58
N ALA A 180 -25.05 -21.53 3.70
CA ALA A 180 -26.50 -21.68 3.62
C ALA A 180 -27.11 -22.23 4.92
N PHE A 181 -26.33 -22.99 5.69
CA PHE A 181 -26.75 -23.58 6.95
C PHE A 181 -26.52 -22.69 8.19
N ASP A 182 -25.90 -21.51 8.03
CA ASP A 182 -25.80 -20.54 9.13
C ASP A 182 -27.20 -20.02 9.54
N LYS A 183 -28.13 -19.95 8.55
CA LYS A 183 -29.53 -19.57 8.75
C LYS A 183 -30.41 -20.48 7.88
N PRO A 184 -30.84 -21.65 8.39
CA PRO A 184 -31.62 -22.61 7.61
C PRO A 184 -32.98 -22.06 7.18
N GLY A 185 -33.49 -22.54 6.04
CA GLY A 185 -34.73 -22.06 5.43
C GLY A 185 -34.47 -21.04 4.33
N PHE A 186 -35.54 -20.47 3.80
CA PHE A 186 -35.45 -19.45 2.76
C PHE A 186 -35.23 -18.07 3.38
N HIS A 187 -34.15 -17.40 2.97
CA HIS A 187 -33.89 -16.00 3.31
C HIS A 187 -33.38 -15.27 2.07
N ALA A 188 -33.81 -14.03 1.93
CA ALA A 188 -33.35 -13.14 0.88
C ALA A 188 -33.18 -11.74 1.43
N GLY A 189 -32.25 -10.98 0.93
CA GLY A 189 -32.05 -9.59 1.30
C GLY A 189 -31.53 -8.76 0.15
N ALA A 190 -31.78 -7.48 0.23
CA ALA A 190 -31.25 -6.48 -0.67
C ALA A 190 -30.81 -5.24 0.13
N HIS A 191 -29.76 -4.61 -0.35
CA HIS A 191 -29.19 -3.42 0.26
C HIS A 191 -28.90 -2.39 -0.82
N ALA A 192 -29.21 -1.13 -0.53
CA ALA A 192 -28.95 0.01 -1.39
C ALA A 192 -28.32 1.14 -0.57
N GLN A 193 -27.28 1.74 -1.10
CA GLN A 193 -26.49 2.77 -0.44
C GLN A 193 -26.15 3.87 -1.43
N GLY A 194 -26.12 5.11 -0.94
CA GLY A 194 -25.56 6.26 -1.63
C GLY A 194 -24.42 6.86 -0.81
N ASP A 195 -23.35 7.20 -1.47
CA ASP A 195 -22.15 7.76 -0.86
C ASP A 195 -21.90 9.18 -1.37
N TYR A 196 -21.31 10.01 -0.52
CA TYR A 196 -20.94 11.38 -0.82
C TYR A 196 -19.58 11.70 -0.24
N ASN A 197 -18.66 12.15 -1.07
CA ASN A 197 -17.35 12.67 -0.65
C ASN A 197 -17.36 14.20 -0.71
N SER A 198 -16.97 14.86 0.40
CA SER A 198 -17.01 16.32 0.53
C SER A 198 -16.01 17.06 -0.38
N MET A 199 -15.04 16.36 -0.97
CA MET A 199 -14.05 16.93 -1.87
C MET A 199 -14.54 16.94 -3.33
N THR A 200 -15.14 15.84 -3.79
CA THR A 200 -15.62 15.72 -5.16
C THR A 200 -16.96 16.41 -5.38
N HIS A 201 -17.81 16.48 -4.36
CA HIS A 201 -19.24 16.76 -4.47
C HIS A 201 -19.98 15.80 -5.41
N LEU A 202 -19.38 14.66 -5.76
CA LEU A 202 -20.00 13.60 -6.53
C LEU A 202 -20.59 12.56 -5.59
N HIS A 203 -21.52 11.78 -6.12
CA HIS A 203 -22.18 10.71 -5.40
C HIS A 203 -21.69 9.35 -5.89
N GLY A 204 -21.47 8.45 -4.96
CA GLY A 204 -21.31 7.03 -5.21
C GLY A 204 -22.63 6.28 -4.99
N SER A 205 -22.66 5.01 -5.35
CA SER A 205 -23.76 4.12 -5.10
C SER A 205 -23.31 2.69 -4.91
N LYS A 206 -24.00 1.94 -4.05
CA LYS A 206 -23.76 0.52 -3.85
C LYS A 206 -25.08 -0.23 -3.78
N PHE A 207 -25.17 -1.36 -4.47
CA PHE A 207 -26.32 -2.26 -4.45
C PHE A 207 -25.80 -3.66 -4.19
N SER A 208 -26.42 -4.36 -3.23
CA SER A 208 -26.16 -5.77 -3.01
C SER A 208 -27.46 -6.55 -2.80
N ALA A 209 -27.43 -7.82 -3.13
CA ALA A 209 -28.52 -8.75 -2.89
C ALA A 209 -28.00 -10.14 -2.61
N PHE A 210 -28.71 -10.87 -1.76
CA PHE A 210 -28.43 -12.28 -1.53
C PHE A 210 -29.71 -13.10 -1.47
N VAL A 211 -29.57 -14.38 -1.76
CA VAL A 211 -30.61 -15.39 -1.53
C VAL A 211 -29.96 -16.67 -1.00
N THR A 212 -30.55 -17.24 0.02
CA THR A 212 -30.15 -18.53 0.58
C THR A 212 -31.36 -19.40 0.85
N ASN A 213 -31.22 -20.69 0.69
CA ASN A 213 -32.25 -21.63 1.08
C ASN A 213 -31.64 -22.99 1.45
N THR A 214 -32.31 -23.67 2.36
CA THR A 214 -32.07 -25.08 2.67
C THR A 214 -33.36 -25.87 2.49
N ASN A 215 -33.25 -27.11 2.05
CA ASN A 215 -34.38 -28.01 2.02
C ASN A 215 -34.86 -28.39 3.44
N ALA A 216 -36.08 -28.90 3.55
CA ALA A 216 -36.70 -29.24 4.86
C ALA A 216 -35.85 -30.22 5.68
N ASP A 217 -35.20 -31.18 5.03
CA ASP A 217 -34.38 -32.18 5.69
C ASP A 217 -32.97 -31.71 5.98
N ARG A 218 -32.64 -30.44 5.69
CA ARG A 218 -31.32 -29.81 5.88
C ARG A 218 -30.18 -30.61 5.25
N THR A 219 -30.44 -31.29 4.14
CA THR A 219 -29.44 -32.07 3.40
C THR A 219 -28.85 -31.31 2.21
N LEU A 220 -29.56 -30.30 1.73
CA LEU A 220 -29.09 -29.46 0.63
C LEU A 220 -29.37 -28.00 0.93
N GLY A 221 -28.34 -27.17 0.74
CA GLY A 221 -28.42 -25.72 0.89
C GLY A 221 -27.67 -25.00 -0.21
N PHE A 222 -28.12 -23.80 -0.56
CA PHE A 222 -27.39 -22.91 -1.45
C PHE A 222 -27.45 -21.47 -0.94
N LEU A 223 -26.40 -20.72 -1.28
CA LEU A 223 -26.33 -19.27 -1.07
C LEU A 223 -25.79 -18.64 -2.34
N LEU A 224 -26.38 -17.53 -2.76
CA LEU A 224 -25.89 -16.68 -3.85
C LEU A 224 -25.93 -15.22 -3.37
N ALA A 225 -24.88 -14.45 -3.67
CA ALA A 225 -24.80 -13.03 -3.41
C ALA A 225 -24.20 -12.29 -4.61
N ALA A 226 -24.67 -11.06 -4.82
CA ALA A 226 -24.18 -10.16 -5.86
C ALA A 226 -24.05 -8.75 -5.30
N VAL A 227 -23.01 -8.05 -5.75
CA VAL A 227 -22.69 -6.66 -5.33
C VAL A 227 -22.29 -5.86 -6.57
N HIS A 228 -22.77 -4.63 -6.64
CA HIS A 228 -22.29 -3.60 -7.55
C HIS A 228 -22.04 -2.31 -6.76
N SER A 229 -20.86 -1.70 -6.91
CA SER A 229 -20.56 -0.39 -6.33
C SER A 229 -19.88 0.53 -7.33
N GLU A 230 -20.14 1.82 -7.16
CA GLU A 230 -19.45 2.92 -7.82
C GLU A 230 -19.12 3.99 -6.79
N ASP A 231 -17.82 4.25 -6.59
CA ASP A 231 -17.31 5.22 -5.63
C ASP A 231 -16.57 6.33 -6.38
N ASN A 232 -16.87 7.58 -6.03
CA ASN A 232 -16.23 8.76 -6.60
C ASN A 232 -15.49 9.51 -5.50
N THR A 233 -14.16 9.52 -5.57
CA THR A 233 -13.34 10.21 -4.58
C THR A 233 -12.42 11.24 -5.24
N ARG A 234 -11.99 12.22 -4.45
CA ARG A 234 -10.93 13.16 -4.79
C ARG A 234 -9.99 13.28 -3.62
N THR A 235 -8.72 13.26 -3.92
CA THR A 235 -7.65 13.51 -2.95
C THR A 235 -6.81 14.67 -3.43
N ASP A 236 -6.67 15.69 -2.60
CA ASP A 236 -5.74 16.78 -2.87
C ASP A 236 -4.42 16.49 -2.17
N SER A 237 -3.33 16.71 -2.87
CA SER A 237 -2.01 16.42 -2.34
C SER A 237 -0.98 17.49 -2.70
N LEU A 238 -0.04 17.70 -1.80
CA LEU A 238 1.25 18.27 -2.07
C LEU A 238 2.28 17.17 -1.89
N ASN A 239 3.13 16.98 -2.88
CA ASN A 239 4.32 16.15 -2.79
C ASN A 239 5.54 17.01 -3.07
N ALA A 240 6.58 16.85 -2.30
CA ALA A 240 7.84 17.56 -2.50
C ALA A 240 8.99 16.54 -2.45
N TYR A 241 9.88 16.64 -3.42
CA TYR A 241 11.10 15.87 -3.46
C TYR A 241 12.24 16.78 -3.01
N ASN A 242 13.10 16.29 -2.13
CA ASN A 242 14.33 16.96 -1.80
C ASN A 242 15.49 16.26 -2.46
N GLN A 243 16.44 17.06 -2.85
CA GLN A 243 17.66 16.56 -3.44
C GLN A 243 18.82 16.80 -2.48
N ASN A 244 19.67 15.79 -2.34
CA ASN A 244 20.94 15.92 -1.69
C ASN A 244 21.91 16.67 -2.60
N ILE A 245 22.44 17.79 -2.13
CA ILE A 245 23.43 18.58 -2.88
C ILE A 245 24.77 17.86 -3.10
N TYR A 246 25.00 16.76 -2.39
CA TYR A 246 26.24 15.97 -2.49
C TYR A 246 26.11 14.73 -3.39
N GLY A 247 24.90 14.46 -3.94
CA GLY A 247 24.66 13.32 -4.84
C GLY A 247 25.19 13.54 -6.25
N PRO A 248 25.34 12.49 -7.04
CA PRO A 248 25.72 12.57 -8.45
C PRO A 248 24.55 13.05 -9.32
N MET A 249 24.07 14.26 -9.08
CA MET A 249 22.94 14.81 -9.83
C MET A 249 23.38 15.53 -11.09
N VAL A 250 22.49 15.55 -12.04
CA VAL A 250 22.67 16.19 -13.36
C VAL A 250 22.82 17.71 -13.23
N PHE A 251 22.38 18.29 -12.11
CA PHE A 251 22.45 19.75 -11.87
C PHE A 251 23.28 20.05 -10.62
N PRO A 252 24.33 20.87 -10.71
CA PRO A 252 25.14 21.24 -9.56
C PRO A 252 24.38 22.27 -8.70
N PHE A 253 23.85 21.83 -7.58
CA PHE A 253 23.34 22.75 -6.56
C PHE A 253 24.49 23.45 -5.84
N PRO A 254 24.33 24.74 -5.43
CA PRO A 254 25.32 25.38 -4.61
C PRO A 254 25.47 24.68 -3.26
N LYS A 255 26.71 24.48 -2.81
CA LYS A 255 27.00 23.82 -1.53
C LYS A 255 26.76 24.72 -0.33
N ASP A 256 26.77 26.03 -0.57
CA ASP A 256 26.60 27.03 0.45
C ASP A 256 25.63 28.11 -0.04
N SER A 257 24.85 28.65 0.87
CA SER A 257 24.03 29.83 0.58
C SER A 257 24.91 31.07 0.29
N PRO A 258 24.36 32.19 -0.23
CA PRO A 258 25.10 33.40 -0.50
C PRO A 258 25.83 33.98 0.72
N ASP A 259 25.40 33.67 1.94
CA ASP A 259 26.03 34.07 3.18
C ASP A 259 27.06 33.06 3.71
N GLY A 260 27.31 31.97 3.00
CA GLY A 260 28.22 30.90 3.35
C GLY A 260 27.66 29.85 4.30
N THR A 261 26.35 29.81 4.52
CA THR A 261 25.73 28.76 5.34
C THR A 261 25.68 27.46 4.53
N PRO A 262 26.20 26.34 5.05
CA PRO A 262 26.13 25.05 4.35
C PRO A 262 24.69 24.62 4.09
N ILE A 263 24.45 24.07 2.89
CA ILE A 263 23.16 23.51 2.46
C ILE A 263 23.30 21.99 2.47
N ASP A 264 22.50 21.29 3.26
CA ASP A 264 22.43 19.82 3.28
C ASP A 264 21.33 19.32 2.34
N ALA A 265 20.22 20.04 2.28
CA ALA A 265 19.07 19.67 1.48
C ALA A 265 18.37 20.89 0.87
N THR A 266 17.78 20.68 -0.29
CA THR A 266 16.96 21.67 -0.97
C THR A 266 15.66 21.04 -1.46
N PRO A 267 14.51 21.73 -1.33
CA PRO A 267 13.32 21.33 -2.05
C PRO A 267 13.59 21.45 -3.56
N CYS A 268 13.33 20.37 -4.28
CA CYS A 268 13.58 20.36 -5.72
C CYS A 268 12.28 20.44 -6.53
N CYS A 269 11.38 19.57 -6.20
CA CYS A 269 10.33 19.19 -7.13
C CYS A 269 9.00 19.17 -6.37
N ILE A 270 8.37 20.32 -6.22
CA ILE A 270 7.11 20.45 -5.49
C ILE A 270 5.95 20.29 -6.47
N THR A 271 5.04 19.38 -6.18
CA THR A 271 3.85 19.12 -6.98
C THR A 271 2.60 19.31 -6.14
N PHE A 272 1.72 20.20 -6.57
CA PHE A 272 0.37 20.34 -6.05
C PHE A 272 -0.61 19.69 -7.00
N GLY A 273 -1.56 18.94 -6.50
CA GLY A 273 -2.50 18.29 -7.38
C GLY A 273 -3.77 17.78 -6.74
N SER A 274 -4.68 17.38 -7.60
CA SER A 274 -5.91 16.66 -7.26
C SER A 274 -5.97 15.37 -8.06
N ILE A 275 -6.14 14.25 -7.36
CA ILE A 275 -6.38 12.94 -7.98
C ILE A 275 -7.88 12.65 -7.87
N TYR A 276 -8.49 12.38 -9.01
CA TYR A 276 -9.88 11.93 -9.11
C TYR A 276 -9.90 10.44 -9.38
N ASP A 277 -10.70 9.72 -8.61
CA ASP A 277 -10.84 8.28 -8.65
C ASP A 277 -12.33 7.94 -8.86
N ASN A 278 -12.64 7.12 -9.89
CA ASN A 278 -13.98 6.60 -10.16
C ASN A 278 -13.93 5.07 -10.13
N LYS A 279 -14.00 4.53 -8.95
CA LYS A 279 -13.84 3.11 -8.68
C LYS A 279 -15.16 2.36 -8.85
N LYS A 280 -15.15 1.27 -9.65
CA LYS A 280 -16.31 0.41 -9.87
C LYS A 280 -15.97 -1.03 -9.52
N ARG A 281 -16.87 -1.68 -8.78
CA ARG A 281 -16.74 -3.09 -8.42
C ARG A 281 -18.01 -3.86 -8.72
N ASP A 282 -17.81 -5.05 -9.28
CA ASP A 282 -18.84 -6.08 -9.39
C ASP A 282 -18.35 -7.34 -8.68
N ALA A 283 -19.17 -7.96 -7.86
CA ALA A 283 -18.83 -9.21 -7.21
C ALA A 283 -20.01 -10.18 -7.21
N PHE A 284 -19.67 -11.46 -7.35
CA PHE A 284 -20.59 -12.58 -7.22
C PHE A 284 -19.95 -13.62 -6.32
N SER A 285 -20.68 -14.08 -5.31
CA SER A 285 -20.28 -15.23 -4.51
C SER A 285 -21.41 -16.23 -4.40
N GLY A 286 -21.05 -17.52 -4.26
CA GLY A 286 -22.05 -18.55 -4.08
C GLY A 286 -21.46 -19.81 -3.46
N SER A 287 -22.33 -20.56 -2.78
CA SER A 287 -22.03 -21.90 -2.28
C SER A 287 -23.20 -22.84 -2.52
N LEU A 288 -22.86 -24.10 -2.77
CA LEU A 288 -23.78 -25.23 -2.80
C LEU A 288 -23.26 -26.27 -1.81
N GLU A 289 -24.08 -26.59 -0.82
CA GLU A 289 -23.72 -27.47 0.27
C GLU A 289 -24.64 -28.69 0.28
N TRP A 290 -24.06 -29.89 0.19
CA TRP A 290 -24.76 -31.16 0.19
C TRP A 290 -24.31 -32.00 1.38
N ARG A 291 -25.27 -32.37 2.24
CA ARG A 291 -25.09 -33.16 3.46
C ARG A 291 -26.01 -34.39 3.36
N PRO A 292 -25.69 -35.43 2.52
CA PRO A 292 -26.55 -36.60 2.32
C PRO A 292 -26.70 -37.46 3.58
N SER A 293 -25.81 -37.31 4.54
CA SER A 293 -25.81 -38.00 5.81
C SER A 293 -25.05 -37.20 6.88
N ASP A 294 -25.24 -37.54 8.14
CA ASP A 294 -24.57 -36.87 9.26
C ASP A 294 -23.04 -37.03 9.25
N ASN A 295 -22.53 -38.01 8.52
CA ASN A 295 -21.09 -38.31 8.45
C ASN A 295 -20.41 -37.78 7.18
N PHE A 296 -21.14 -37.19 6.22
CA PHE A 296 -20.55 -36.67 4.99
C PHE A 296 -21.15 -35.33 4.59
N SER A 297 -20.28 -34.39 4.23
CA SER A 297 -20.69 -33.14 3.61
C SER A 297 -19.78 -32.77 2.44
N LEU A 298 -20.36 -32.15 1.41
CA LEU A 298 -19.66 -31.61 0.26
C LEU A 298 -20.06 -30.15 0.08
N VAL A 299 -19.10 -29.25 -0.04
CA VAL A 299 -19.30 -27.83 -0.28
C VAL A 299 -18.57 -27.44 -1.56
N ALA A 300 -19.31 -26.94 -2.52
CA ALA A 300 -18.77 -26.27 -3.70
C ALA A 300 -19.03 -24.76 -3.52
N ASP A 301 -17.98 -23.97 -3.49
CA ASP A 301 -18.09 -22.52 -3.29
C ASP A 301 -17.21 -21.75 -4.27
N GLY A 302 -17.58 -20.49 -4.52
CA GLY A 302 -16.86 -19.64 -5.43
C GLY A 302 -17.08 -18.15 -5.18
N LEU A 303 -16.08 -17.38 -5.58
CA LEU A 303 -16.08 -15.92 -5.60
C LEU A 303 -15.58 -15.46 -6.97
N TYR A 304 -16.22 -14.46 -7.53
CA TYR A 304 -15.74 -13.69 -8.67
C TYR A 304 -15.87 -12.21 -8.36
N THR A 305 -14.80 -11.45 -8.57
CA THR A 305 -14.82 -9.99 -8.44
C THR A 305 -14.21 -9.35 -9.67
N ARG A 306 -14.72 -8.17 -10.01
CA ARG A 306 -14.16 -7.30 -11.03
C ARG A 306 -14.03 -5.89 -10.43
N LEU A 307 -12.82 -5.38 -10.39
CA LEU A 307 -12.51 -4.00 -10.06
C LEU A 307 -12.13 -3.25 -11.32
N ARG A 308 -12.58 -2.00 -11.44
CA ARG A 308 -12.06 -1.00 -12.35
C ARG A 308 -11.83 0.28 -11.57
N ASP A 309 -10.61 0.78 -11.59
CA ASP A 309 -10.14 1.92 -10.80
C ASP A 309 -9.33 2.89 -11.68
N PRO A 310 -10.02 3.66 -12.56
CA PRO A 310 -9.38 4.71 -13.31
C PRO A 310 -9.13 5.92 -12.42
N GLN A 311 -7.88 6.34 -12.35
CA GLN A 311 -7.44 7.52 -11.60
C GLN A 311 -6.86 8.55 -12.56
N ILE A 312 -7.16 9.82 -12.33
CA ILE A 312 -6.61 10.93 -13.10
C ILE A 312 -6.11 11.98 -12.12
N GLY A 313 -4.81 12.23 -12.13
CA GLY A 313 -4.15 13.29 -11.39
C GLY A 313 -3.96 14.52 -12.26
N TYR A 314 -4.41 15.66 -11.79
CA TYR A 314 -4.15 16.96 -12.38
C TYR A 314 -3.23 17.72 -11.45
N ASN A 315 -1.98 17.92 -11.88
CA ASN A 315 -0.94 18.44 -11.03
C ASN A 315 -0.24 19.63 -11.67
N GLN A 316 0.25 20.50 -10.81
CA GLN A 316 1.16 21.58 -11.13
C GLN A 316 2.49 21.31 -10.44
N SER A 317 3.55 21.18 -11.20
CA SER A 317 4.89 20.87 -10.71
C SER A 317 5.85 22.04 -10.83
N TYR A 318 6.74 22.14 -9.86
CA TYR A 318 7.75 23.19 -9.77
C TYR A 318 9.10 22.52 -9.52
N TYR A 319 9.90 22.49 -10.58
CA TYR A 319 11.27 21.97 -10.53
C TYR A 319 12.22 23.15 -10.41
N PHE A 320 12.82 23.35 -9.23
CA PHE A 320 13.83 24.37 -9.11
C PHE A 320 15.21 23.75 -9.05
N ALA A 321 15.85 23.75 -10.19
CA ALA A 321 17.26 23.43 -10.32
C ALA A 321 18.08 24.73 -10.25
N ALA A 322 19.32 24.66 -9.75
CA ALA A 322 20.31 25.64 -10.10
C ALA A 322 20.52 25.55 -11.61
N ASP A 323 20.60 26.65 -12.32
CA ASP A 323 20.84 26.60 -13.74
C ASP A 323 22.19 25.90 -14.04
N ASP A 324 22.27 25.25 -15.16
CA ASP A 324 23.49 24.61 -15.69
C ASP A 324 24.58 25.64 -16.07
N GLN A 325 24.27 26.96 -16.01
CA GLN A 325 25.18 28.06 -16.20
C GLN A 325 25.90 28.50 -14.91
N GLY A 326 25.58 27.86 -13.75
CA GLY A 326 26.19 28.16 -12.48
C GLY A 326 25.68 29.47 -11.83
N ASN A 327 24.51 29.97 -12.25
CA ASN A 327 23.86 31.09 -11.58
C ASN A 327 23.32 30.61 -10.22
N PRO A 328 23.79 31.21 -9.13
CA PRO A 328 23.34 30.82 -7.82
C PRO A 328 21.88 31.22 -7.62
N TRP A 329 21.18 30.46 -6.81
CA TRP A 329 19.93 30.93 -6.25
C TRP A 329 20.16 32.26 -5.55
N ARG A 330 19.23 33.17 -5.77
CA ARG A 330 19.25 34.46 -5.06
C ARG A 330 18.47 34.35 -3.77
N ASP A 331 18.91 35.12 -2.77
CA ASP A 331 18.20 35.32 -1.50
C ASP A 331 17.89 34.03 -0.76
N ALA A 332 18.73 32.98 -0.90
CA ALA A 332 18.52 31.71 -0.23
C ALA A 332 18.64 31.87 1.29
N VAL A 333 17.61 31.42 2.00
CA VAL A 333 17.60 31.32 3.45
C VAL A 333 17.70 29.86 3.83
N VAL A 334 18.70 29.52 4.61
CA VAL A 334 18.94 28.14 5.07
C VAL A 334 18.64 28.06 6.57
N THR A 335 17.82 27.10 6.94
CA THR A 335 17.50 26.80 8.34
C THR A 335 17.86 25.34 8.61
N ASN A 336 18.81 25.13 9.52
CA ASN A 336 19.28 23.78 9.88
C ASN A 336 19.73 22.93 8.69
N GLY A 337 20.43 23.52 7.73
CA GLY A 337 20.91 22.82 6.53
C GLY A 337 19.88 22.70 5.39
N LEU A 338 18.62 23.10 5.61
CA LEU A 338 17.59 23.09 4.61
C LEU A 338 17.34 24.48 4.04
N VAL A 339 17.20 24.58 2.73
CA VAL A 339 16.73 25.80 2.06
C VAL A 339 15.24 26.00 2.36
N THR A 340 14.91 27.03 3.15
CA THR A 340 13.53 27.37 3.53
C THR A 340 12.96 28.53 2.72
N SER A 341 13.80 29.29 2.05
CA SER A 341 13.36 30.31 1.08
C SER A 341 14.42 30.47 0.01
N VAL A 342 14.01 30.65 -1.24
CA VAL A 342 14.92 30.86 -2.35
C VAL A 342 14.21 31.57 -3.50
N THR A 343 14.97 32.37 -4.22
CA THR A 343 14.59 32.90 -5.53
C THR A 343 15.42 32.20 -6.60
N SER A 344 14.75 31.49 -7.50
CA SER A 344 15.37 30.83 -8.64
C SER A 344 14.97 31.57 -9.91
N ASP A 345 15.97 32.10 -10.60
CA ASP A 345 15.81 32.59 -11.95
C ASP A 345 15.89 31.38 -12.91
N PHE A 346 15.44 31.54 -14.14
CA PHE A 346 15.42 30.46 -15.14
C PHE A 346 14.51 29.28 -14.74
N PHE A 347 13.31 29.60 -14.30
CA PHE A 347 12.32 28.64 -13.86
C PHE A 347 11.18 28.53 -14.86
N GLN A 348 10.61 27.35 -14.99
CA GLN A 348 9.38 27.12 -15.76
C GLN A 348 8.41 26.24 -14.97
N PRO A 349 7.16 26.70 -14.76
CA PRO A 349 6.15 25.85 -14.16
C PRO A 349 5.69 24.78 -15.14
N GLU A 350 5.58 23.56 -14.67
CA GLU A 350 5.13 22.43 -15.45
C GLU A 350 3.76 21.93 -15.03
N ILE A 351 3.02 21.47 -16.01
CA ILE A 351 1.78 20.74 -15.82
C ILE A 351 2.11 19.27 -15.87
N VAL A 352 1.64 18.50 -14.91
CA VAL A 352 1.82 17.06 -14.89
C VAL A 352 0.48 16.35 -14.73
N ASN A 353 0.09 15.58 -15.71
CA ASN A 353 -1.07 14.70 -15.59
C ASN A 353 -0.62 13.25 -15.49
N ASN A 354 -1.10 12.59 -14.44
CA ASN A 354 -0.90 11.17 -14.22
C ASN A 354 -2.22 10.46 -14.42
N THR A 355 -2.23 9.39 -15.19
CA THR A 355 -3.39 8.51 -15.31
C THR A 355 -3.01 7.09 -14.95
N THR A 356 -3.91 6.38 -14.29
CA THR A 356 -3.84 4.93 -14.12
C THR A 356 -5.22 4.34 -14.37
N ASP A 357 -5.30 3.14 -14.92
CA ASP A 357 -6.58 2.40 -15.05
C ASP A 357 -6.35 0.95 -14.60
N ARG A 358 -6.35 0.76 -13.28
CA ARG A 358 -6.20 -0.57 -12.68
C ARG A 358 -7.49 -1.36 -12.87
N GLN A 359 -7.43 -2.38 -13.69
CA GLN A 359 -8.53 -3.32 -13.92
C GLN A 359 -8.13 -4.70 -13.41
N VAL A 360 -8.94 -5.28 -12.53
CA VAL A 360 -8.64 -6.58 -11.92
C VAL A 360 -9.86 -7.48 -11.99
N LYS A 361 -9.64 -8.74 -12.40
CA LYS A 361 -10.63 -9.81 -12.28
C LYS A 361 -10.05 -10.88 -11.38
N THR A 362 -10.66 -11.07 -10.21
CA THR A 362 -10.25 -12.12 -9.28
C THR A 362 -11.33 -13.20 -9.19
N SER A 363 -10.93 -14.45 -9.24
CA SER A 363 -11.82 -15.59 -9.06
C SER A 363 -11.22 -16.61 -8.11
N LEU A 364 -12.08 -17.28 -7.36
CA LEU A 364 -11.75 -18.45 -6.55
C LEU A 364 -12.89 -19.44 -6.70
N MET A 365 -12.55 -20.71 -6.94
CA MET A 365 -13.51 -21.83 -6.95
C MET A 365 -12.92 -22.96 -6.12
N GLY A 366 -13.72 -23.55 -5.26
CA GLY A 366 -13.27 -24.59 -4.37
C GLY A 366 -14.30 -25.71 -4.19
N LEU A 367 -13.80 -26.89 -3.88
CA LEU A 367 -14.59 -28.07 -3.53
C LEU A 367 -14.01 -28.70 -2.26
N LYS A 368 -14.80 -28.68 -1.18
CA LYS A 368 -14.43 -29.20 0.13
C LYS A 368 -15.34 -30.34 0.51
N ALA A 369 -14.75 -31.48 0.84
CA ALA A 369 -15.45 -32.66 1.35
C ALA A 369 -15.04 -32.94 2.79
N ASN A 370 -16.00 -33.10 3.68
CA ASN A 370 -15.78 -33.56 5.04
C ASN A 370 -16.42 -34.94 5.20
N TRP A 371 -15.67 -35.88 5.73
CA TRP A 371 -16.12 -37.25 5.93
C TRP A 371 -15.71 -37.79 7.30
N SER A 372 -16.67 -38.01 8.17
CA SER A 372 -16.49 -38.76 9.41
C SER A 372 -16.51 -40.26 9.09
N VAL A 373 -15.33 -40.83 8.84
CA VAL A 373 -15.17 -42.24 8.42
C VAL A 373 -15.73 -43.17 9.51
N ASN A 374 -15.49 -42.86 10.79
CA ASN A 374 -16.04 -43.48 11.95
C ASN A 374 -15.97 -42.52 13.16
N GLU A 375 -16.36 -42.95 14.35
CA GLU A 375 -16.38 -42.14 15.56
C GLU A 375 -14.99 -41.52 15.92
N ARG A 376 -13.90 -42.12 15.43
CA ARG A 376 -12.53 -41.69 15.77
C ARG A 376 -11.83 -40.96 14.64
N LEU A 377 -12.17 -41.24 13.39
CA LEU A 377 -11.47 -40.68 12.20
C LEU A 377 -12.40 -39.81 11.38
N SER A 378 -12.01 -38.57 11.23
CA SER A 378 -12.60 -37.63 10.26
C SER A 378 -11.55 -37.18 9.26
N LEU A 379 -11.94 -37.07 7.98
CA LEU A 379 -11.10 -36.60 6.88
C LEU A 379 -11.73 -35.37 6.25
N THR A 380 -10.91 -34.41 5.89
CA THR A 380 -11.30 -33.23 5.11
C THR A 380 -10.41 -33.13 3.90
N GLY A 381 -10.99 -33.18 2.71
CA GLY A 381 -10.30 -32.89 1.45
C GLY A 381 -10.74 -31.54 0.92
N ASP A 382 -9.82 -30.69 0.49
CA ASP A 382 -10.12 -29.40 -0.13
C ASP A 382 -9.27 -29.22 -1.41
N ALA A 383 -9.92 -28.93 -2.51
CA ALA A 383 -9.28 -28.62 -3.77
C ALA A 383 -9.79 -27.27 -4.29
N TYR A 384 -8.88 -26.38 -4.68
CA TYR A 384 -9.29 -25.08 -5.19
C TYR A 384 -8.37 -24.54 -6.29
N TYR A 385 -8.96 -23.64 -7.05
CA TYR A 385 -8.31 -22.84 -8.07
C TYR A 385 -8.65 -21.37 -7.83
N SER A 386 -7.62 -20.51 -7.77
CA SER A 386 -7.77 -19.06 -7.72
C SER A 386 -6.99 -18.41 -8.84
N LYS A 387 -7.55 -17.37 -9.45
CA LYS A 387 -6.92 -16.59 -10.52
C LYS A 387 -7.18 -15.10 -10.29
N ALA A 388 -6.13 -14.30 -10.37
CA ALA A 388 -6.20 -12.86 -10.58
C ALA A 388 -5.65 -12.53 -11.97
N ASP A 389 -6.35 -11.66 -12.68
CA ASP A 389 -6.02 -11.23 -14.03
C ASP A 389 -6.16 -9.71 -14.10
N ARG A 390 -5.04 -9.05 -14.18
CA ARG A 390 -4.92 -7.62 -14.45
C ARG A 390 -4.45 -7.50 -15.90
N PRO A 391 -5.36 -7.31 -16.86
CA PRO A 391 -4.94 -6.97 -18.21
C PRO A 391 -4.21 -5.64 -18.18
N GLU A 392 -3.39 -5.42 -19.15
CA GLU A 392 -2.91 -4.09 -19.46
C GLU A 392 -4.14 -3.18 -19.59
N GLY A 393 -4.27 -2.22 -18.67
CA GLY A 393 -5.39 -1.30 -18.61
C GLY A 393 -5.29 -0.21 -19.68
N GLY A 394 -5.93 0.92 -19.44
CA GLY A 394 -5.53 2.17 -20.12
C GLY A 394 -4.05 2.41 -19.80
N LEU A 395 -3.31 2.98 -20.74
CA LEU A 395 -1.91 3.29 -20.51
C LEU A 395 -1.80 4.20 -19.28
N ASP A 396 -0.99 3.78 -18.31
CA ASP A 396 -0.56 4.67 -17.26
C ASP A 396 0.27 5.77 -17.91
N SER A 397 -0.11 7.02 -17.74
CA SER A 397 0.57 8.13 -18.38
C SER A 397 1.12 9.09 -17.32
N PHE A 398 2.32 9.55 -17.59
CA PHE A 398 2.95 10.69 -16.94
C PHE A 398 3.31 11.68 -18.05
N VAL A 399 2.44 12.65 -18.30
CA VAL A 399 2.61 13.60 -19.39
C VAL A 399 2.79 15.00 -18.84
N THR A 400 3.78 15.72 -19.36
CA THR A 400 4.10 17.08 -18.95
C THR A 400 3.90 18.06 -20.10
N ALA A 401 3.49 19.26 -19.74
CA ALA A 401 3.46 20.40 -20.63
C ALA A 401 4.02 21.64 -19.92
N GLY A 402 4.79 22.45 -20.62
CA GLY A 402 5.37 23.67 -20.11
C GLY A 402 4.85 24.91 -20.84
N LEU A 403 5.01 26.07 -20.20
CA LEU A 403 4.80 27.36 -20.84
C LEU A 403 5.86 27.58 -21.91
N VAL A 404 5.44 27.95 -23.12
CA VAL A 404 6.35 28.24 -24.21
C VAL A 404 6.76 29.70 -24.13
N SER A 405 8.06 29.97 -24.14
CA SER A 405 8.58 31.34 -24.27
C SER A 405 8.60 31.78 -25.71
N THR A 406 8.10 32.99 -25.97
CA THR A 406 8.20 33.61 -27.32
C THR A 406 9.53 34.29 -27.55
N THR A 407 10.35 34.43 -26.51
CA THR A 407 11.68 35.04 -26.56
C THR A 407 12.70 34.15 -25.83
N PRO A 408 13.83 33.77 -26.46
CA PRO A 408 14.79 32.82 -25.90
C PRO A 408 15.39 33.23 -24.55
N ASP A 409 15.43 34.52 -24.25
CA ASP A 409 16.08 35.08 -23.06
C ASP A 409 15.09 35.45 -21.93
N ALA A 410 13.79 35.29 -22.15
CA ALA A 410 12.78 35.62 -21.14
C ALA A 410 12.46 34.38 -20.31
N GLN A 411 12.80 34.43 -19.05
CA GLN A 411 12.65 33.31 -18.13
C GLN A 411 11.82 33.71 -16.93
N ASP A 412 11.07 32.76 -16.42
CA ASP A 412 10.31 32.94 -15.21
C ASP A 412 11.24 32.95 -13.99
N THR A 413 10.81 33.64 -12.95
CA THR A 413 11.47 33.64 -11.65
C THR A 413 10.56 32.98 -10.64
N LEU A 414 11.04 31.94 -9.98
CA LEU A 414 10.35 31.30 -8.87
C LEU A 414 10.82 31.89 -7.55
N VAL A 415 9.86 32.27 -6.72
CA VAL A 415 10.09 32.63 -5.31
C VAL A 415 9.41 31.59 -4.43
N PHE A 416 10.21 30.76 -3.80
CA PHE A 416 9.77 29.75 -2.85
C PHE A 416 9.94 30.26 -1.42
N THR A 417 8.96 30.02 -0.55
CA THR A 417 9.08 30.26 0.89
C THR A 417 8.32 29.16 1.64
N ASP A 418 9.01 28.44 2.49
CA ASP A 418 8.40 27.51 3.43
C ASP A 418 7.73 28.31 4.55
N LEU A 419 6.53 27.89 4.92
CA LEU A 419 5.73 28.57 5.94
C LEU A 419 5.49 27.59 7.11
N PRO A 420 5.85 27.98 8.34
CA PRO A 420 5.58 27.15 9.52
C PRO A 420 4.08 26.80 9.62
N HIS A 421 3.78 25.52 9.76
CA HIS A 421 2.41 24.98 9.91
C HIS A 421 1.44 25.21 8.74
N SER A 422 1.96 25.65 7.58
CA SER A 422 1.19 25.87 6.35
C SER A 422 1.82 25.12 5.18
N LEU A 423 1.10 25.06 4.07
CA LEU A 423 1.74 24.69 2.80
C LEU A 423 2.69 25.81 2.35
N PRO A 424 3.73 25.52 1.58
CA PRO A 424 4.67 26.53 1.12
C PRO A 424 3.98 27.59 0.25
N SER A 425 4.60 28.77 0.21
CA SER A 425 4.24 29.81 -0.74
C SER A 425 5.14 29.69 -1.96
N ILE A 426 4.53 29.49 -3.11
CA ILE A 426 5.20 29.42 -4.42
C ILE A 426 4.65 30.53 -5.29
N ASN A 427 5.51 31.49 -5.62
CA ASN A 427 5.17 32.58 -6.49
C ASN A 427 6.06 32.54 -7.72
N VAL A 428 5.50 32.30 -8.87
CA VAL A 428 6.19 32.35 -10.16
C VAL A 428 5.88 33.65 -10.83
N LEU A 429 6.94 34.39 -11.17
CA LEU A 429 6.91 35.69 -11.83
C LEU A 429 7.17 35.50 -13.31
N VAL A 430 6.17 35.75 -14.14
CA VAL A 430 6.22 35.57 -15.57
C VAL A 430 6.38 36.95 -16.25
N PRO A 431 7.48 37.23 -16.99
CA PRO A 431 7.60 38.42 -17.76
C PRO A 431 6.52 38.49 -18.86
N PRO A 432 5.76 39.56 -19.01
CA PRO A 432 4.71 39.62 -20.00
C PRO A 432 5.22 39.40 -21.44
N GLY A 433 6.46 39.80 -21.73
CA GLY A 433 7.11 39.53 -23.01
C GLY A 433 7.26 38.07 -23.36
N GLN A 434 7.45 37.20 -22.38
CA GLN A 434 7.49 35.75 -22.57
C GLN A 434 6.18 35.20 -23.16
N LEU A 435 5.06 35.77 -22.73
CA LEU A 435 3.73 35.43 -23.27
C LEU A 435 3.36 36.20 -24.56
N GLY A 436 4.32 36.95 -25.12
CA GLY A 436 4.06 37.82 -26.27
C GLY A 436 3.12 38.99 -25.93
N LEU A 437 3.05 39.41 -24.67
CA LEU A 437 2.20 40.48 -24.17
C LEU A 437 3.02 41.75 -23.91
N ALA A 438 2.45 42.91 -24.16
CA ALA A 438 3.08 44.19 -23.85
C ALA A 438 3.01 44.55 -22.35
N ALA A 439 2.03 44.01 -21.63
CA ALA A 439 1.82 44.17 -20.21
C ALA A 439 1.01 42.98 -19.64
N CYS A 440 1.04 42.81 -18.35
CA CYS A 440 0.21 41.81 -17.70
C CYS A 440 -1.29 42.05 -17.90
N PRO A 441 -2.10 41.01 -18.09
CA PRO A 441 -3.55 41.15 -18.07
C PRO A 441 -4.02 41.81 -16.77
N ALA A 442 -5.08 42.59 -16.82
CA ALA A 442 -5.60 43.32 -15.67
C ALA A 442 -5.87 42.38 -14.48
N GLY A 443 -5.30 42.69 -13.29
CA GLY A 443 -5.44 41.90 -12.08
C GLY A 443 -4.49 40.68 -11.97
N THR A 444 -3.58 40.53 -12.93
CA THR A 444 -2.55 39.47 -12.86
C THR A 444 -1.13 40.02 -12.60
N GLU A 445 -0.97 41.31 -12.37
CA GLU A 445 0.29 41.92 -12.02
C GLU A 445 0.81 41.38 -10.67
N SER A 446 2.10 41.10 -10.58
CA SER A 446 2.73 40.70 -9.33
C SER A 446 2.78 41.88 -8.34
N THR A 447 2.36 41.66 -7.12
CA THR A 447 2.43 42.63 -6.03
C THR A 447 3.85 42.79 -5.48
N THR A 448 4.72 41.82 -5.71
CA THR A 448 6.09 41.78 -5.21
C THR A 448 7.13 42.25 -6.23
N ASN A 449 6.84 42.09 -7.52
CA ASN A 449 7.73 42.53 -8.60
C ASN A 449 6.91 43.26 -9.69
N PRO A 450 6.79 44.59 -9.59
CA PRO A 450 6.10 45.39 -10.60
C PRO A 450 6.70 45.20 -12.01
N GLY A 451 5.84 44.95 -12.99
CA GLY A 451 6.25 44.65 -14.36
C GLY A 451 6.31 43.18 -14.74
N SER A 452 6.20 42.26 -13.75
CA SER A 452 6.00 40.82 -13.96
C SER A 452 4.58 40.43 -13.63
N CYS A 453 4.05 39.36 -14.26
CA CYS A 453 2.75 38.79 -13.98
C CYS A 453 2.91 37.68 -12.91
N SER A 454 1.95 37.55 -12.02
CA SER A 454 1.86 36.40 -11.12
C SER A 454 1.28 35.19 -11.87
N TYR A 455 2.03 34.12 -11.98
CA TYR A 455 1.56 32.87 -12.60
C TYR A 455 0.28 32.36 -11.95
N THR A 456 0.22 32.37 -10.61
CA THR A 456 -0.99 31.97 -9.87
C THR A 456 -2.21 32.83 -10.26
N ALA A 457 -2.03 34.13 -10.44
CA ALA A 457 -3.12 35.01 -10.88
C ALA A 457 -3.47 34.79 -12.36
N LEU A 458 -2.49 34.54 -13.22
CA LEU A 458 -2.71 34.19 -14.63
C LEU A 458 -3.52 32.89 -14.75
N MET A 459 -3.19 31.85 -13.96
CA MET A 459 -3.93 30.59 -13.92
C MET A 459 -5.35 30.80 -13.42
N ASN A 460 -5.52 31.46 -12.29
CA ASN A 460 -6.84 31.67 -11.66
C ASN A 460 -7.76 32.59 -12.49
N SER A 461 -7.21 33.52 -13.24
CA SER A 461 -8.00 34.39 -14.14
C SER A 461 -8.40 33.72 -15.45
N GLY A 462 -7.81 32.59 -15.78
CA GLY A 462 -7.97 31.93 -17.07
C GLY A 462 -7.18 32.55 -18.21
N ALA A 463 -6.25 33.46 -17.92
CA ALA A 463 -5.40 34.08 -18.94
C ALA A 463 -4.52 33.07 -19.70
N LEU A 464 -4.17 31.93 -19.01
CA LEU A 464 -3.40 30.84 -19.60
C LEU A 464 -4.26 29.69 -20.16
N ASN A 465 -5.56 29.86 -20.33
CA ASN A 465 -6.42 28.84 -20.96
C ASN A 465 -6.16 28.63 -22.46
N ASP A 466 -5.47 29.59 -23.12
CA ASP A 466 -5.17 29.52 -24.56
C ASP A 466 -4.01 28.53 -24.79
N ASN A 467 -4.25 27.52 -25.59
CA ASN A 467 -3.29 26.49 -25.97
C ASN A 467 -2.07 27.01 -26.77
N LYS A 468 -2.07 28.30 -27.18
CA LYS A 468 -0.89 28.93 -27.76
C LYS A 468 0.27 29.16 -26.78
N TYR A 469 0.00 29.11 -25.49
CA TYR A 469 1.01 29.27 -24.45
C TYR A 469 1.67 27.96 -24.03
N TRP A 470 1.22 26.81 -24.57
CA TRP A 470 1.61 25.51 -24.07
C TRP A 470 2.14 24.60 -25.19
N SER A 471 3.14 23.79 -24.79
CA SER A 471 3.62 22.67 -25.59
C SER A 471 3.90 21.47 -24.68
N THR A 472 3.98 20.29 -25.27
CA THR A 472 4.39 19.11 -24.50
C THR A 472 5.90 19.12 -24.30
N HIS A 473 6.31 18.69 -23.13
CA HIS A 473 7.70 18.63 -22.73
C HIS A 473 8.15 17.17 -22.60
N TYR A 474 7.30 16.31 -22.04
CA TYR A 474 7.60 14.92 -21.78
C TYR A 474 6.34 14.06 -21.84
N ASP A 475 6.50 12.82 -22.29
CA ASP A 475 5.46 11.81 -22.20
C ASP A 475 6.03 10.45 -21.74
N GLY A 476 5.60 9.97 -20.61
CA GLY A 476 5.79 8.61 -20.13
C GLY A 476 4.50 7.83 -20.34
N LEU A 477 4.53 6.84 -21.21
CA LEU A 477 3.42 5.94 -21.46
C LEU A 477 3.84 4.54 -21.03
N ASN A 478 3.26 4.07 -19.93
CA ASN A 478 3.63 2.82 -19.30
C ASN A 478 2.37 1.97 -19.10
N GLY A 479 2.58 0.72 -18.84
CA GLY A 479 1.53 -0.19 -18.45
C GLY A 479 2.09 -1.56 -18.14
N PHE A 480 1.31 -2.34 -17.42
CA PHE A 480 1.68 -3.73 -17.20
C PHE A 480 0.45 -4.61 -17.01
N SER A 481 0.58 -5.86 -17.40
CA SER A 481 -0.37 -6.89 -17.07
C SER A 481 0.21 -7.83 -16.03
N VAL A 482 -0.66 -8.34 -15.14
CA VAL A 482 -0.31 -9.39 -14.17
C VAL A 482 -1.31 -10.52 -14.28
N GLN A 483 -0.80 -11.74 -14.34
CA GLN A 483 -1.60 -12.93 -14.19
C GLN A 483 -1.05 -13.76 -13.05
N ASP A 484 -1.87 -14.04 -12.04
CA ASP A 484 -1.53 -14.89 -10.90
C ASP A 484 -2.54 -16.05 -10.83
N LYS A 485 -2.06 -17.27 -10.67
CA LYS A 485 -2.86 -18.50 -10.58
C LYS A 485 -2.38 -19.34 -9.41
N VAL A 486 -3.32 -19.78 -8.59
CA VAL A 486 -3.05 -20.70 -7.48
C VAL A 486 -3.92 -21.93 -7.66
N THR A 487 -3.30 -23.10 -7.71
CA THR A 487 -3.99 -24.41 -7.68
C THR A 487 -3.51 -25.15 -6.46
N SER A 488 -4.42 -25.64 -5.63
CA SER A 488 -4.04 -26.31 -4.38
C SER A 488 -4.97 -27.48 -4.09
N PHE A 489 -4.40 -28.48 -3.42
CA PHE A 489 -5.10 -29.60 -2.84
C PHE A 489 -4.59 -29.85 -1.43
N THR A 490 -5.50 -30.01 -0.46
CA THR A 490 -5.20 -30.41 0.89
C THR A 490 -6.01 -31.65 1.28
N LEU A 491 -5.40 -32.48 2.12
CA LEU A 491 -6.06 -33.60 2.78
C LEU A 491 -5.66 -33.60 4.23
N ASP A 492 -6.63 -33.37 5.10
CA ASP A 492 -6.48 -33.27 6.53
C ASP A 492 -7.22 -34.41 7.24
N GLY A 493 -6.63 -34.95 8.28
CA GLY A 493 -7.23 -36.00 9.09
C GLY A 493 -7.22 -35.61 10.58
N VAL A 494 -8.30 -35.94 11.26
CA VAL A 494 -8.43 -35.82 12.71
C VAL A 494 -8.72 -37.21 13.27
N TYR A 495 -7.79 -37.72 14.11
CA TYR A 495 -7.97 -38.98 14.82
C TYR A 495 -8.14 -38.72 16.32
N ARG A 496 -9.28 -39.11 16.90
CA ARG A 496 -9.58 -39.01 18.31
C ARG A 496 -8.84 -40.11 19.04
N LEU A 497 -8.02 -39.71 20.00
CA LEU A 497 -7.17 -40.67 20.77
C LEU A 497 -7.89 -41.21 22.00
N ASP A 498 -8.65 -40.37 22.71
CA ASP A 498 -9.35 -40.65 23.94
C ASP A 498 -8.42 -41.35 24.98
N ALA A 499 -7.15 -40.98 25.04
CA ALA A 499 -6.09 -41.61 25.81
C ALA A 499 -5.59 -40.65 26.91
N GLY A 500 -6.34 -40.55 27.99
CA GLY A 500 -6.00 -39.70 29.14
C GLY A 500 -6.03 -38.22 28.77
N VAL A 501 -4.88 -37.54 28.77
CA VAL A 501 -4.78 -36.12 28.38
C VAL A 501 -4.64 -35.90 26.87
N MET A 502 -4.37 -36.95 26.11
CA MET A 502 -4.28 -36.87 24.65
C MET A 502 -5.68 -36.94 24.05
N ASP A 503 -6.14 -35.81 23.44
CA ASP A 503 -7.50 -35.68 22.89
C ASP A 503 -7.52 -36.13 21.44
N LYS A 504 -6.71 -35.48 20.57
CA LYS A 504 -6.73 -35.73 19.13
C LYS A 504 -5.33 -35.71 18.54
N PHE A 505 -5.17 -36.41 17.44
CA PHE A 505 -4.02 -36.31 16.55
C PHE A 505 -4.52 -35.78 15.19
N LEU A 506 -4.01 -34.62 14.77
CA LEU A 506 -4.25 -34.01 13.48
C LEU A 506 -3.07 -34.31 12.56
N PHE A 507 -3.34 -34.64 11.34
CA PHE A 507 -2.30 -34.85 10.32
C PHE A 507 -2.82 -34.45 8.94
N GLY A 508 -1.92 -34.05 8.05
CA GLY A 508 -2.35 -33.69 6.71
C GLY A 508 -1.19 -33.44 5.77
N VAL A 509 -1.58 -33.31 4.50
CA VAL A 509 -0.71 -32.98 3.38
C VAL A 509 -1.32 -31.84 2.60
N ALA A 510 -0.46 -30.95 2.08
CA ALA A 510 -0.89 -29.90 1.16
C ALA A 510 0.06 -29.80 -0.02
N LEU A 511 -0.53 -29.67 -1.20
CA LEU A 511 0.15 -29.51 -2.48
C LEU A 511 -0.36 -28.21 -3.10
N SER A 512 0.54 -27.28 -3.42
CA SER A 512 0.16 -26.01 -4.04
C SER A 512 1.11 -25.68 -5.19
N ARG A 513 0.53 -25.10 -6.25
CA ARG A 513 1.27 -24.49 -7.36
C ARG A 513 0.74 -23.08 -7.58
N ARG A 514 1.63 -22.11 -7.53
CA ARG A 514 1.36 -20.72 -7.87
C ARG A 514 2.17 -20.33 -9.10
N GLU A 515 1.52 -19.69 -10.05
CA GLU A 515 2.12 -19.20 -11.30
C GLU A 515 1.82 -17.71 -11.38
N LYS A 516 2.84 -16.88 -11.42
CA LYS A 516 2.70 -15.43 -11.55
C LYS A 516 3.56 -14.93 -12.69
N GLY A 517 2.92 -14.25 -13.65
CA GLY A 517 3.58 -13.55 -14.75
C GLY A 517 3.25 -12.08 -14.73
N ARG A 518 4.24 -11.25 -15.02
CA ARG A 518 4.12 -9.82 -15.30
C ARG A 518 4.66 -9.55 -16.69
N GLN A 519 3.90 -8.82 -17.49
CA GLN A 519 4.36 -8.29 -18.76
C GLN A 519 4.27 -6.76 -18.69
N ASP A 520 5.39 -6.11 -18.86
CA ASP A 520 5.54 -4.66 -18.75
C ASP A 520 5.67 -4.05 -20.16
N ILE A 521 5.08 -2.89 -20.35
CA ILE A 521 5.25 -2.07 -21.53
C ILE A 521 5.61 -0.64 -21.12
N SER A 522 6.49 -0.01 -21.89
CA SER A 522 6.98 1.32 -21.59
C SER A 522 7.55 1.96 -22.86
N ASN A 523 7.49 3.28 -22.97
CA ASN A 523 8.16 3.99 -24.04
C ASN A 523 9.55 4.53 -23.63
N ASP A 524 9.91 4.42 -22.37
CA ASP A 524 11.15 4.98 -21.83
C ASP A 524 12.38 4.07 -21.99
N TRP A 525 12.19 2.78 -22.25
CA TRP A 525 13.32 1.83 -22.38
C TRP A 525 13.79 1.62 -23.83
N THR A 526 12.95 1.93 -24.82
CA THR A 526 13.17 1.56 -26.23
C THR A 526 14.33 2.32 -26.90
N ASN A 527 14.65 3.50 -26.44
CA ASN A 527 15.72 4.33 -27.00
C ASN A 527 17.07 4.13 -26.35
N GLY A 528 17.15 3.16 -25.42
CA GLY A 528 18.41 2.83 -24.75
C GLY A 528 19.03 3.99 -23.98
N SER A 529 18.43 5.16 -24.03
CA SER A 529 18.94 6.33 -23.32
C SER A 529 18.37 6.42 -21.90
N GLY A 530 17.37 5.58 -21.51
CA GLY A 530 16.67 5.78 -20.26
C GLY A 530 16.05 7.18 -20.18
N GLN A 531 16.06 7.89 -21.28
CA GLN A 531 15.60 9.28 -21.35
C GLN A 531 14.17 9.30 -21.81
N TYR A 532 13.43 9.92 -21.02
CA TYR A 532 12.06 10.34 -21.12
C TYR A 532 11.72 10.89 -22.50
N GLY A 533 10.63 10.44 -23.03
CA GLY A 533 9.95 10.80 -24.26
C GLY A 533 10.72 11.60 -25.28
N THR A 534 10.71 11.13 -26.47
CA THR A 534 11.52 11.60 -27.60
C THR A 534 11.38 13.09 -27.92
N LEU A 535 10.34 13.78 -27.45
CA LEU A 535 10.21 15.22 -27.67
C LEU A 535 11.29 16.03 -26.96
N TYR A 536 11.59 15.70 -25.71
CA TYR A 536 12.67 16.35 -24.97
C TYR A 536 14.02 16.20 -25.66
N ASN A 537 14.34 15.01 -26.13
CA ASN A 537 15.60 14.74 -26.80
C ASN A 537 15.65 15.24 -28.24
N THR A 538 14.52 15.19 -28.96
CA THR A 538 14.47 15.57 -30.36
C THR A 538 14.39 17.06 -30.52
N PHE A 539 13.68 17.76 -29.65
CA PHE A 539 13.56 19.21 -29.69
C PHE A 539 14.55 19.90 -28.74
N GLY A 540 15.30 19.17 -27.91
CA GLY A 540 16.58 19.51 -27.30
C GLY A 540 16.74 20.78 -26.52
N CYS A 541 15.69 21.51 -26.30
CA CYS A 541 15.67 22.73 -25.56
C CYS A 541 14.72 22.53 -24.39
N PRO A 542 15.23 22.25 -23.20
CA PRO A 542 14.36 22.29 -22.05
C PRO A 542 13.78 23.70 -21.98
N TYR A 543 12.46 23.78 -22.05
CA TYR A 543 11.67 24.90 -21.57
C TYR A 543 11.48 26.14 -22.46
N GLN A 544 12.24 26.40 -23.53
CA GLN A 544 12.18 27.72 -24.14
C GLN A 544 12.11 27.75 -25.68
N CYS A 545 12.34 26.63 -26.31
CA CYS A 545 12.61 26.60 -27.74
C CYS A 545 11.63 25.78 -28.56
N ASP A 546 10.45 25.47 -28.04
CA ASP A 546 9.49 24.70 -28.81
C ASP A 546 8.73 25.64 -29.79
N PRO A 547 8.99 25.57 -31.10
CA PRO A 547 8.28 26.37 -32.11
C PRO A 547 6.85 25.88 -32.32
N TYR A 548 6.47 24.73 -31.71
CA TYR A 548 5.21 24.06 -31.95
C TYR A 548 4.34 24.08 -30.70
N THR A 549 3.56 25.13 -30.50
CA THR A 549 2.51 25.16 -29.47
C THR A 549 1.33 24.29 -29.89
N PHE A 550 0.52 23.86 -28.96
CA PHE A 550 -0.67 23.07 -29.26
C PHE A 550 -1.59 23.78 -30.25
N ALA A 551 -1.85 25.06 -30.02
CA ALA A 551 -2.67 25.85 -30.91
C ALA A 551 -2.04 26.06 -32.30
N SER A 552 -0.70 26.13 -32.41
CA SER A 552 -0.02 26.30 -33.71
C SER A 552 -0.25 25.11 -34.65
N GLN A 553 -0.56 23.96 -34.11
CA GLN A 553 -0.89 22.73 -34.84
C GLN A 553 -2.41 22.45 -34.85
N GLY A 554 -3.22 23.34 -34.31
CA GLY A 554 -4.69 23.22 -34.29
C GLY A 554 -5.27 22.33 -33.23
N PHE A 555 -4.55 22.06 -32.11
CA PHE A 555 -4.98 21.19 -31.02
C PHE A 555 -5.38 21.97 -29.77
N ASN A 556 -6.38 21.45 -29.04
CA ASN A 556 -6.83 21.94 -27.75
C ASN A 556 -6.52 20.88 -26.68
N VAL A 557 -5.26 20.78 -26.29
CA VAL A 557 -4.77 19.77 -25.36
C VAL A 557 -5.08 20.17 -23.93
N ILE A 558 -5.01 21.46 -23.61
CA ILE A 558 -5.15 21.97 -22.24
C ILE A 558 -6.51 22.63 -22.04
N SER A 559 -7.15 22.26 -20.95
CA SER A 559 -8.27 22.96 -20.32
C SER A 559 -7.98 23.15 -18.84
N MET A 560 -8.74 24.02 -18.16
CA MET A 560 -8.53 24.30 -16.74
C MET A 560 -9.68 23.77 -15.89
N ILE A 561 -9.35 23.28 -14.69
CA ILE A 561 -10.30 22.91 -13.67
C ILE A 561 -10.01 23.70 -12.39
N SER A 562 -11.04 24.06 -11.64
CA SER A 562 -10.91 24.69 -10.35
C SER A 562 -11.57 23.79 -9.30
N PRO A 563 -10.81 22.90 -8.66
CA PRO A 563 -11.35 21.99 -7.66
C PRO A 563 -11.95 22.81 -6.49
N PRO A 564 -13.20 22.58 -6.11
CA PRO A 564 -13.81 23.32 -5.01
C PRO A 564 -13.07 23.04 -3.70
N ASN A 565 -12.80 24.11 -2.94
CA ASN A 565 -12.05 24.03 -1.66
C ASN A 565 -10.71 23.28 -1.79
N PHE A 566 -9.97 23.56 -2.86
CA PHE A 566 -8.69 22.93 -3.14
C PHE A 566 -7.74 23.02 -1.94
N MET A 567 -7.04 21.93 -1.59
CA MET A 567 -6.20 21.77 -0.39
C MET A 567 -6.92 22.09 0.94
N GLN A 568 -8.25 22.09 0.94
CA GLN A 568 -9.08 22.36 2.13
C GLN A 568 -8.81 23.69 2.84
N GLY A 569 -8.30 24.69 2.09
CA GLY A 569 -7.94 26.00 2.64
C GLY A 569 -6.69 25.97 3.52
N ALA A 570 -5.83 24.98 3.36
CA ALA A 570 -4.48 25.03 3.94
C ALA A 570 -3.78 26.33 3.54
N GLY A 571 -3.03 26.90 4.45
CA GLY A 571 -2.27 28.15 4.20
C GLY A 571 -1.27 27.96 3.05
N GLY A 572 -0.57 29.04 2.68
CA GLY A 572 0.35 29.07 1.57
C GLY A 572 -0.19 29.84 0.37
N SER A 573 0.61 29.93 -0.70
CA SER A 573 0.21 30.56 -1.96
C SER A 573 0.55 29.62 -3.11
N TYR A 574 -0.45 29.14 -3.81
CA TYR A 574 -0.36 28.22 -4.95
C TYR A 574 -1.58 28.41 -5.85
N PRO A 575 -1.53 27.99 -7.14
CA PRO A 575 -2.70 28.07 -8.02
C PRO A 575 -3.87 27.26 -7.49
N GLY A 576 -5.06 27.89 -7.40
CA GLY A 576 -6.32 27.20 -7.08
C GLY A 576 -6.99 26.57 -8.30
N THR A 577 -6.45 26.84 -9.49
CA THR A 577 -6.87 26.28 -10.78
C THR A 577 -5.78 25.37 -11.27
N LEU A 578 -6.16 24.16 -11.65
CA LEU A 578 -5.25 23.13 -12.15
C LEU A 578 -5.47 22.93 -13.66
N PRO A 579 -4.42 22.71 -14.42
CA PRO A 579 -4.53 22.36 -15.82
C PRO A 579 -4.89 20.89 -15.99
N ARG A 580 -5.76 20.65 -16.94
CA ARG A 580 -6.19 19.33 -17.37
C ARG A 580 -5.70 19.09 -18.80
N LEU A 581 -4.86 18.08 -18.98
CA LEU A 581 -4.39 17.59 -20.25
C LEU A 581 -5.35 16.53 -20.82
N ASP A 582 -5.71 16.66 -22.08
CA ASP A 582 -6.36 15.61 -22.86
C ASP A 582 -5.28 14.77 -23.54
N VAL A 583 -5.03 13.57 -22.98
CA VAL A 583 -3.97 12.67 -23.47
C VAL A 583 -4.20 12.26 -24.92
N ALA A 584 -5.45 12.07 -25.37
CA ALA A 584 -5.75 11.71 -26.75
C ALA A 584 -5.41 12.87 -27.72
N GLN A 585 -5.72 14.10 -27.33
CA GLN A 585 -5.34 15.30 -28.11
C GLN A 585 -3.82 15.50 -28.10
N LEU A 586 -3.16 15.22 -26.97
CA LEU A 586 -1.70 15.26 -26.86
C LEU A 586 -1.04 14.27 -27.82
N LEU A 587 -1.46 13.03 -27.83
CA LEU A 587 -0.92 12.01 -28.75
C LEU A 587 -1.19 12.37 -30.21
N ALA A 588 -2.36 12.95 -30.52
CA ALA A 588 -2.65 13.45 -31.87
C ALA A 588 -1.77 14.65 -32.26
N PHE A 589 -1.50 15.55 -31.31
CA PHE A 589 -0.54 16.65 -31.52
C PHE A 589 0.86 16.09 -31.78
N MET A 590 1.37 15.17 -30.94
CA MET A 590 2.67 14.55 -31.13
C MET A 590 2.76 13.85 -32.49
N LYS A 591 1.72 13.13 -32.90
CA LYS A 591 1.66 12.50 -34.21
C LYS A 591 1.73 13.52 -35.35
N SER A 592 1.21 14.74 -35.16
CA SER A 592 1.31 15.80 -36.16
C SER A 592 2.73 16.37 -36.32
N LEU A 593 3.61 16.08 -35.35
CA LEU A 593 5.01 16.48 -35.37
C LEU A 593 5.93 15.41 -36.01
N ASP A 594 5.39 14.24 -36.37
CA ASP A 594 6.15 13.16 -36.98
C ASP A 594 6.89 13.66 -38.25
N GLY A 595 8.19 13.39 -38.33
CA GLY A 595 9.05 13.87 -39.42
C GLY A 595 9.46 15.34 -39.34
N LYS A 596 9.08 16.09 -38.32
CA LYS A 596 9.49 17.50 -38.14
C LYS A 596 10.81 17.60 -37.35
N ILE A 597 11.49 18.69 -37.54
CA ILE A 597 12.75 19.07 -36.89
C ILE A 597 12.50 20.34 -36.07
N ASN A 598 13.11 20.45 -34.88
CA ASN A 598 13.14 21.70 -34.13
C ASN A 598 14.27 22.62 -34.68
N PRO A 599 13.95 23.67 -35.43
CA PRO A 599 14.96 24.53 -36.03
C PRO A 599 15.73 25.36 -34.98
N LEU A 600 15.15 25.58 -33.79
CA LEU A 600 15.79 26.38 -32.74
C LEU A 600 16.87 25.56 -31.99
N TYR A 601 16.66 24.28 -31.81
CA TYR A 601 17.68 23.36 -31.22
C TYR A 601 18.96 23.36 -32.04
N CYS A 602 18.81 23.31 -33.36
CA CYS A 602 19.96 23.27 -34.27
C CYS A 602 20.81 24.54 -34.21
N THR A 603 20.20 25.70 -34.03
CA THR A 603 20.91 26.97 -33.91
C THR A 603 21.58 27.19 -32.56
N GLN A 604 20.98 26.72 -31.47
CA GLN A 604 21.51 26.92 -30.13
C GLN A 604 22.56 25.88 -29.73
N ALA A 605 22.30 24.59 -29.99
CA ALA A 605 23.18 23.50 -29.54
C ALA A 605 24.46 23.37 -30.37
N THR A 606 24.44 23.71 -31.66
CA THR A 606 25.56 23.48 -32.58
C THR A 606 26.15 24.73 -33.20
N GLY A 607 25.50 25.88 -33.09
CA GLY A 607 25.89 27.09 -33.79
C GLY A 607 25.87 26.97 -35.32
N THR A 608 25.23 25.90 -35.83
CA THR A 608 25.16 25.59 -37.28
C THR A 608 23.81 25.96 -37.88
N ASP A 609 23.80 26.16 -39.16
CA ASP A 609 22.59 26.47 -39.95
C ASP A 609 21.54 25.35 -39.75
N PRO A 610 20.25 25.65 -39.46
CA PRO A 610 19.16 24.68 -39.39
C PRO A 610 19.09 23.70 -40.57
N ALA A 611 19.57 24.11 -41.75
CA ALA A 611 19.62 23.24 -42.92
C ALA A 611 20.69 22.13 -42.86
N SER A 612 21.62 22.21 -41.91
CA SER A 612 22.70 21.23 -41.74
C SER A 612 22.48 20.28 -40.53
N CYS A 613 21.32 20.36 -39.89
CA CYS A 613 20.99 19.58 -38.71
C CYS A 613 20.39 18.24 -39.15
N ASP A 614 21.23 17.25 -39.41
CA ASP A 614 20.80 15.93 -39.89
C ASP A 614 20.74 14.89 -38.80
N GLY A 615 19.99 15.06 -37.76
CA GLY A 615 19.98 14.03 -36.74
C GLY A 615 18.80 14.00 -35.79
N THR A 616 17.94 15.00 -35.84
CA THR A 616 16.88 15.09 -34.80
C THR A 616 15.52 15.26 -35.44
N VAL A 617 15.14 14.30 -36.29
CA VAL A 617 13.78 14.20 -36.82
C VAL A 617 12.93 13.50 -35.75
N PHE A 618 11.86 14.16 -35.34
CA PHE A 618 10.92 13.53 -34.41
C PHE A 618 10.26 12.32 -35.07
N ASN A 619 10.29 11.18 -34.38
CA ASN A 619 9.65 9.94 -34.82
C ASN A 619 8.56 9.59 -33.81
N PHE A 620 7.31 9.76 -34.19
CA PHE A 620 6.18 9.44 -33.31
C PHE A 620 6.13 7.98 -32.88
N ALA A 621 6.62 7.03 -33.71
CA ALA A 621 6.60 5.62 -33.35
C ALA A 621 7.45 5.32 -32.10
N ASP A 622 8.49 6.12 -31.84
CA ASP A 622 9.37 5.96 -30.69
C ASP A 622 8.72 6.44 -29.37
N THR A 623 7.63 7.20 -29.46
CA THR A 623 6.86 7.64 -28.28
C THR A 623 5.85 6.61 -27.82
N LEU A 624 5.58 5.58 -28.61
CA LEU A 624 4.60 4.56 -28.27
C LEU A 624 5.22 3.48 -27.39
N PRO A 625 4.51 3.01 -26.36
CA PRO A 625 5.05 1.99 -25.48
C PRO A 625 5.23 0.65 -26.19
N GLN A 626 6.28 -0.05 -25.84
CA GLN A 626 6.65 -1.35 -26.35
C GLN A 626 6.88 -2.31 -25.19
N ALA A 627 6.87 -3.62 -25.48
CA ALA A 627 7.13 -4.64 -24.44
C ALA A 627 8.53 -4.42 -23.81
N ASN A 628 8.56 -4.26 -22.49
CA ASN A 628 9.79 -4.09 -21.73
C ASN A 628 10.24 -5.44 -21.13
N PRO A 629 11.23 -6.10 -21.73
CA PRO A 629 11.66 -7.41 -21.27
C PRO A 629 12.36 -7.37 -19.91
N PHE A 630 12.96 -6.24 -19.51
CA PHE A 630 13.71 -6.11 -18.26
C PHE A 630 12.83 -6.10 -17.00
N ASN A 631 11.58 -5.64 -17.14
CA ASN A 631 10.59 -5.63 -16.06
C ASN A 631 9.56 -6.76 -16.18
N SER A 632 9.67 -7.59 -17.24
CA SER A 632 8.75 -8.71 -17.48
C SER A 632 9.33 -10.01 -16.92
N TYR A 633 8.47 -10.81 -16.29
CA TYR A 633 8.91 -12.09 -15.71
C TYR A 633 7.76 -13.08 -15.61
N ASP A 634 8.15 -14.37 -15.53
CA ASP A 634 7.26 -15.47 -15.12
C ASP A 634 7.91 -16.24 -13.97
N VAL A 635 7.15 -16.47 -12.90
CA VAL A 635 7.57 -17.22 -11.72
C VAL A 635 6.59 -18.33 -11.43
N THR A 636 7.08 -19.56 -11.26
CA THR A 636 6.31 -20.70 -10.78
C THR A 636 6.85 -21.18 -9.45
N GLU A 637 5.99 -21.25 -8.45
CA GLU A 637 6.29 -21.79 -7.12
C GLU A 637 5.48 -23.06 -6.89
N LYS A 638 6.14 -24.14 -6.49
CA LYS A 638 5.53 -25.40 -6.07
C LYS A 638 5.83 -25.66 -4.61
N THR A 639 4.80 -25.85 -3.81
CA THR A 639 4.92 -26.11 -2.38
C THR A 639 4.32 -27.46 -2.03
N HIS A 640 5.08 -28.26 -1.30
CA HIS A 640 4.64 -29.53 -0.77
C HIS A 640 4.83 -29.50 0.73
N SER A 641 3.80 -29.76 1.50
CA SER A 641 3.90 -29.80 2.95
C SER A 641 3.19 -30.98 3.57
N ILE A 642 3.69 -31.41 4.71
CA ILE A 642 3.11 -32.44 5.57
C ILE A 642 3.17 -31.96 7.00
N TYR A 643 2.15 -32.23 7.78
CA TYR A 643 2.16 -31.91 9.21
C TYR A 643 1.58 -33.04 10.07
N GLY A 644 2.01 -33.00 11.36
CA GLY A 644 1.40 -33.74 12.44
C GLY A 644 1.27 -32.84 13.67
N GLU A 645 0.12 -32.89 14.34
CA GLU A 645 -0.22 -32.08 15.49
C GLU A 645 -0.95 -32.92 16.53
N LEU A 646 -0.46 -32.92 17.75
CA LEU A 646 -1.10 -33.56 18.92
C LEU A 646 -1.86 -32.48 19.69
N GLN A 647 -3.15 -32.66 19.88
CA GLN A 647 -3.98 -31.87 20.78
C GLN A 647 -4.18 -32.59 22.09
N PHE A 648 -4.09 -31.86 23.20
CA PHE A 648 -4.23 -32.39 24.54
C PHE A 648 -5.16 -31.51 25.37
N LYS A 649 -5.87 -32.14 26.29
CA LYS A 649 -6.88 -31.49 27.13
C LYS A 649 -6.87 -32.09 28.54
N GLY A 650 -6.76 -31.23 29.54
CA GLY A 650 -6.99 -31.57 30.96
C GLY A 650 -8.29 -30.95 31.47
N SER A 651 -8.47 -30.89 32.77
CA SER A 651 -9.67 -30.32 33.38
C SER A 651 -9.80 -28.81 33.20
N ASN A 652 -8.68 -28.10 33.28
CA ASN A 652 -8.63 -26.62 33.18
C ASN A 652 -7.50 -26.12 32.25
N TRP A 653 -6.92 -26.99 31.45
CA TRP A 653 -5.90 -26.64 30.49
C TRP A 653 -6.06 -27.44 29.21
N SER A 654 -5.63 -26.85 28.10
CA SER A 654 -5.61 -27.47 26.78
C SER A 654 -4.41 -26.93 25.99
N GLY A 655 -4.08 -27.61 24.91
CA GLY A 655 -3.01 -27.14 24.05
C GLY A 655 -2.81 -28.03 22.84
N ASN A 656 -1.89 -27.59 22.00
CA ASN A 656 -1.42 -28.37 20.88
C ASN A 656 0.10 -28.26 20.75
N PHE A 657 0.70 -29.31 20.24
CA PHE A 657 2.08 -29.32 19.78
C PHE A 657 2.13 -30.00 18.42
N GLY A 658 2.74 -29.34 17.44
CA GLY A 658 2.83 -29.87 16.10
C GLY A 658 4.08 -29.46 15.37
N VAL A 659 4.32 -30.16 14.28
CA VAL A 659 5.43 -29.85 13.36
C VAL A 659 4.89 -29.91 11.93
N ARG A 660 5.20 -28.88 11.15
CA ARG A 660 4.97 -28.82 9.71
C ARG A 660 6.28 -28.80 8.96
N ILE A 661 6.42 -29.64 7.94
CA ILE A 661 7.59 -29.70 7.07
C ILE A 661 7.14 -29.21 5.69
N VAL A 662 7.85 -28.22 5.17
CA VAL A 662 7.51 -27.56 3.92
C VAL A 662 8.69 -27.61 2.97
N ARG A 663 8.49 -28.12 1.77
CA ARG A 663 9.43 -28.03 0.66
C ARG A 663 8.86 -27.10 -0.42
N THR A 664 9.64 -26.11 -0.80
CA THR A 664 9.30 -25.15 -1.86
C THR A 664 10.33 -25.26 -2.98
N THR A 665 9.87 -25.28 -4.22
CA THR A 665 10.68 -25.17 -5.43
C THR A 665 10.15 -24.02 -6.26
N THR A 666 11.04 -23.14 -6.70
CA THR A 666 10.72 -21.94 -7.49
C THR A 666 11.50 -21.97 -8.79
N THR A 667 10.84 -21.69 -9.90
CA THR A 667 11.46 -21.42 -11.19
C THR A 667 11.05 -20.03 -11.65
N ALA A 668 12.02 -19.25 -12.14
CA ALA A 668 11.78 -17.91 -12.67
C ALA A 668 12.41 -17.77 -14.05
N SER A 669 11.74 -17.08 -14.95
CA SER A 669 12.24 -16.70 -16.26
C SER A 669 12.02 -15.22 -16.53
N THR A 670 13.04 -14.56 -17.05
CA THR A 670 13.03 -13.12 -17.35
C THR A 670 14.13 -12.80 -18.34
N HIS A 671 14.39 -11.51 -18.56
CA HIS A 671 15.57 -11.00 -19.26
C HIS A 671 16.39 -10.12 -18.32
N THR A 672 17.69 -10.19 -18.40
CA THR A 672 18.60 -9.34 -17.62
C THR A 672 19.34 -8.37 -18.53
N ALA A 673 19.63 -7.18 -18.01
CA ALA A 673 20.57 -6.27 -18.64
C ALA A 673 21.96 -6.91 -18.63
N VAL A 674 22.60 -6.94 -19.80
CA VAL A 674 24.00 -7.38 -19.91
C VAL A 674 24.88 -6.15 -19.73
N PRO A 675 25.95 -6.21 -18.91
CA PRO A 675 26.91 -5.13 -18.82
C PRO A 675 27.51 -4.85 -20.20
N VAL A 676 27.54 -3.58 -20.59
CA VAL A 676 27.98 -3.15 -21.92
C VAL A 676 29.03 -2.06 -21.81
N ASP A 677 29.85 -1.91 -22.85
CA ASP A 677 30.76 -0.79 -22.92
C ASP A 677 30.04 0.55 -23.02
N LEU A 678 30.67 1.57 -22.49
CA LEU A 678 30.13 2.92 -22.41
C LEU A 678 31.03 3.90 -23.12
N TRP A 679 30.53 5.04 -23.55
CA TRP A 679 31.35 6.10 -24.08
C TRP A 679 30.80 7.50 -23.75
N THR A 680 31.66 8.51 -23.78
CA THR A 680 31.32 9.91 -23.59
C THR A 680 32.10 10.79 -24.56
N ASN A 681 31.50 11.85 -25.01
CA ASN A 681 32.20 12.87 -25.83
C ASN A 681 33.21 13.68 -25.03
N ASP A 682 33.13 13.68 -23.72
CA ASP A 682 34.03 14.41 -22.86
C ASP A 682 35.41 13.71 -22.80
N ALA A 683 36.44 14.51 -22.88
CA ALA A 683 37.81 14.04 -22.71
C ALA A 683 38.17 13.74 -21.25
N THR A 684 37.37 14.11 -20.30
CA THR A 684 37.58 13.90 -18.86
C THR A 684 36.89 12.63 -18.39
N PRO A 685 37.53 11.79 -17.55
CA PRO A 685 36.88 10.56 -17.05
C PRO A 685 35.65 10.77 -16.16
N ASN A 686 35.38 12.01 -15.75
CA ASN A 686 34.33 12.37 -14.78
C ASN A 686 33.08 12.95 -15.44
N SER A 687 32.94 12.88 -16.74
CA SER A 687 31.73 13.35 -17.42
C SER A 687 30.51 12.54 -16.98
N THR A 688 29.44 13.22 -16.70
CA THR A 688 28.14 12.63 -16.34
C THR A 688 27.34 12.15 -17.55
N VAL A 689 27.65 12.64 -18.74
CA VAL A 689 26.97 12.24 -19.99
C VAL A 689 27.64 11.00 -20.54
N THR A 690 26.99 9.85 -20.43
CA THR A 690 27.47 8.55 -20.85
C THR A 690 26.50 7.93 -21.85
N TYR A 691 27.02 7.32 -22.90
CA TYR A 691 26.28 6.59 -23.91
C TYR A 691 26.62 5.12 -23.85
N ILE A 692 25.65 4.25 -24.13
CA ILE A 692 25.88 2.80 -24.25
C ILE A 692 26.32 2.46 -25.68
N VAL A 693 27.29 1.54 -25.79
CA VAL A 693 27.81 1.11 -27.11
C VAL A 693 26.80 0.25 -27.87
N ASP A 694 26.08 -0.60 -27.17
CA ASP A 694 25.08 -1.50 -27.77
C ASP A 694 23.91 -1.72 -26.82
N TYR A 695 22.72 -1.36 -27.25
CA TYR A 695 21.48 -1.48 -26.48
C TYR A 695 20.72 -2.79 -26.66
N SER A 696 21.12 -3.63 -27.61
CA SER A 696 20.34 -4.80 -28.04
C SER A 696 20.45 -6.03 -27.10
N THR A 697 21.00 -5.87 -25.91
CA THR A 697 21.51 -7.00 -25.12
C THR A 697 20.65 -7.36 -23.90
N ALA A 698 19.34 -7.57 -24.10
CA ALA A 698 18.55 -8.30 -23.12
C ALA A 698 18.81 -9.81 -23.26
N ALA A 699 19.48 -10.40 -22.27
CA ALA A 699 19.72 -11.83 -22.24
C ALA A 699 18.60 -12.58 -21.51
N PRO A 700 18.00 -13.61 -22.13
CA PRO A 700 17.02 -14.45 -21.43
C PRO A 700 17.71 -15.25 -20.32
N VAL A 701 17.12 -15.25 -19.15
CA VAL A 701 17.60 -15.97 -17.96
C VAL A 701 16.48 -16.82 -17.39
N ALA A 702 16.81 -18.09 -17.13
CA ALA A 702 15.95 -18.98 -16.37
C ALA A 702 16.70 -19.49 -15.14
N THR A 703 16.09 -19.43 -13.99
CA THR A 703 16.70 -19.78 -12.71
C THR A 703 15.80 -20.71 -11.90
N GLU A 704 16.40 -21.53 -11.06
CA GLU A 704 15.71 -22.44 -10.16
C GLU A 704 16.25 -22.31 -8.73
N GLY A 705 15.36 -22.29 -7.75
CA GLY A 705 15.68 -22.31 -6.34
C GLY A 705 14.83 -23.34 -5.59
N HIS A 706 15.34 -23.87 -4.49
CA HIS A 706 14.58 -24.75 -3.62
C HIS A 706 15.05 -24.69 -2.17
N TYR A 707 14.13 -24.96 -1.26
CA TYR A 707 14.44 -25.08 0.17
C TYR A 707 13.45 -26.01 0.87
N THR A 708 13.85 -26.50 2.05
CA THR A 708 13.01 -27.24 2.96
C THR A 708 13.10 -26.62 4.34
N LYS A 709 11.95 -26.38 5.00
CA LYS A 709 11.87 -25.81 6.35
C LYS A 709 11.04 -26.69 7.25
N VAL A 710 11.40 -26.69 8.54
CA VAL A 710 10.68 -27.39 9.61
C VAL A 710 10.15 -26.34 10.57
N LEU A 711 8.83 -26.35 10.79
CA LEU A 711 8.10 -25.34 11.54
C LEU A 711 7.39 -25.98 12.73
N PRO A 712 8.06 -26.09 13.90
CA PRO A 712 7.41 -26.52 15.13
C PRO A 712 6.53 -25.42 15.70
N SER A 713 5.42 -25.79 16.35
CA SER A 713 4.52 -24.90 17.06
C SER A 713 3.98 -25.53 18.33
N LEU A 714 3.81 -24.72 19.35
CA LEU A 714 3.23 -25.07 20.66
C LEU A 714 2.25 -23.97 21.07
N ASN A 715 1.04 -24.34 21.40
CA ASN A 715 0.06 -23.45 22.03
C ASN A 715 -0.47 -24.10 23.29
N LEU A 716 -0.53 -23.37 24.40
CA LEU A 716 -1.03 -23.77 25.70
C LEU A 716 -2.06 -22.77 26.19
N SER A 717 -3.16 -23.28 26.75
CA SER A 717 -4.23 -22.48 27.34
C SER A 717 -4.52 -23.06 28.73
N TYR A 718 -4.61 -22.21 29.74
CA TYR A 718 -4.87 -22.55 31.11
C TYR A 718 -5.93 -21.65 31.73
N TRP A 719 -6.99 -22.25 32.25
CA TRP A 719 -8.01 -21.56 33.00
C TRP A 719 -7.57 -21.45 34.47
N ALA A 720 -7.01 -20.30 34.85
CA ALA A 720 -6.63 -20.04 36.25
C ALA A 720 -7.86 -19.93 37.14
N VAL A 721 -8.94 -19.36 36.61
CA VAL A 721 -10.29 -19.39 37.15
C VAL A 721 -11.22 -19.85 36.02
N PRO A 722 -11.88 -20.99 36.14
CA PRO A 722 -12.72 -21.55 35.08
C PRO A 722 -13.72 -20.53 34.54
N ASP A 723 -13.77 -20.39 33.21
CA ASP A 723 -14.61 -19.45 32.44
C ASP A 723 -14.40 -17.95 32.71
N VAL A 724 -13.51 -17.59 33.68
CA VAL A 724 -13.27 -16.21 34.10
C VAL A 724 -11.88 -15.69 33.73
N VAL A 725 -10.82 -16.46 34.03
CA VAL A 725 -9.44 -16.03 33.75
C VAL A 725 -8.70 -17.12 32.98
N GLN A 726 -8.34 -16.78 31.75
CA GLN A 726 -7.57 -17.66 30.86
C GLN A 726 -6.18 -17.08 30.63
N LEU A 727 -5.18 -17.94 30.73
CA LEU A 727 -3.80 -17.64 30.36
C LEU A 727 -3.47 -18.44 29.11
N ARG A 728 -2.85 -17.78 28.13
CA ARG A 728 -2.38 -18.43 26.91
C ARG A 728 -0.89 -18.20 26.71
N PHE A 729 -0.21 -19.22 26.26
CA PHE A 729 1.18 -19.20 25.86
C PHE A 729 1.33 -19.86 24.48
N ALA A 730 2.07 -19.24 23.59
CA ALA A 730 2.41 -19.81 22.30
C ALA A 730 3.89 -19.59 21.99
N ALA A 731 4.51 -20.58 21.35
CA ALA A 731 5.87 -20.49 20.85
C ALA A 731 5.98 -21.26 19.52
N ALA A 732 6.63 -20.67 18.54
CA ALA A 732 6.73 -21.29 17.22
C ALA A 732 7.91 -20.78 16.39
N GLU A 733 8.27 -21.59 15.39
CA GLU A 733 9.08 -21.19 14.26
C GLU A 733 8.15 -20.94 13.07
N THR A 734 8.28 -19.79 12.43
CA THR A 734 7.45 -19.37 11.29
C THR A 734 8.29 -18.90 10.14
N MET A 735 7.67 -18.79 8.97
CA MET A 735 8.33 -18.27 7.77
C MET A 735 7.41 -17.39 6.95
N SER A 736 7.99 -16.40 6.26
CA SER A 736 7.38 -15.71 5.11
C SER A 736 8.23 -15.95 3.87
N ARG A 737 7.57 -16.14 2.72
CA ARG A 737 8.27 -16.34 1.46
C ARG A 737 8.64 -14.99 0.84
N PRO A 738 9.78 -14.90 0.11
CA PRO A 738 10.09 -13.71 -0.66
C PRO A 738 8.96 -13.38 -1.63
N ASN A 739 8.74 -12.12 -1.92
CA ASN A 739 7.83 -11.71 -2.98
C ASN A 739 8.23 -12.37 -4.31
N LEU A 740 7.25 -12.67 -5.15
CA LEU A 740 7.52 -13.43 -6.39
C LEU A 740 8.39 -12.62 -7.36
N SER A 741 8.22 -11.31 -7.40
CA SER A 741 9.09 -10.40 -8.16
C SER A 741 10.56 -10.49 -7.74
N TYR A 742 10.85 -10.64 -6.44
CA TYR A 742 12.21 -10.78 -5.94
C TYR A 742 12.91 -12.10 -6.32
N LEU A 743 12.15 -13.07 -6.83
CA LEU A 743 12.71 -14.35 -7.29
C LEU A 743 13.11 -14.32 -8.77
N ALA A 744 12.64 -13.31 -9.52
CA ALA A 744 12.98 -13.09 -10.91
C ALA A 744 14.19 -12.14 -11.02
N PRO A 745 15.30 -12.52 -11.64
CA PRO A 745 16.49 -11.68 -11.73
C PRO A 745 16.35 -10.61 -12.82
N THR A 746 15.27 -9.82 -12.74
CA THR A 746 15.09 -8.60 -13.55
C THR A 746 16.15 -7.59 -13.18
N SER A 747 16.61 -6.77 -14.12
CA SER A 747 17.69 -5.82 -13.88
C SER A 747 17.57 -4.57 -14.73
N GLN A 748 18.14 -3.48 -14.24
CA GLN A 748 18.22 -2.20 -14.93
C GLN A 748 19.65 -1.67 -14.89
N ASN A 749 20.07 -1.07 -15.99
CA ASN A 749 21.36 -0.42 -16.13
C ASN A 749 21.18 1.10 -16.07
N ASN A 750 21.76 1.74 -15.05
CA ASN A 750 21.68 3.19 -14.83
C ASN A 750 22.90 3.97 -15.36
N ALA A 751 23.85 3.31 -15.98
CA ALA A 751 25.09 3.94 -16.40
C ALA A 751 24.95 5.08 -17.42
N ILE A 752 23.78 5.14 -18.07
CA ILE A 752 23.45 6.22 -19.05
C ILE A 752 23.46 7.60 -18.39
N ASN A 753 22.99 7.66 -17.15
CA ASN A 753 22.90 8.92 -16.38
C ASN A 753 24.21 9.24 -15.64
N GLY A 754 25.33 8.60 -16.01
CA GLY A 754 26.60 8.77 -15.32
C GLY A 754 26.71 7.98 -14.00
N ASP A 755 25.66 7.28 -13.60
CA ASP A 755 25.65 6.42 -12.42
C ASP A 755 26.13 5.00 -12.82
N PRO A 756 27.28 4.52 -12.32
CA PRO A 756 27.81 3.22 -12.68
C PRO A 756 27.05 2.04 -12.06
N THR A 757 25.75 2.17 -11.87
CA THR A 757 24.96 1.19 -11.12
C THR A 757 24.23 0.22 -12.04
N LEU A 758 24.37 -1.08 -11.73
CA LEU A 758 23.57 -2.16 -12.28
C LEU A 758 22.67 -2.72 -11.18
N ASN A 759 21.39 -2.42 -11.28
CA ASN A 759 20.40 -2.83 -10.29
C ASN A 759 19.78 -4.17 -10.67
N TYR A 760 19.93 -5.19 -9.83
CA TYR A 760 19.14 -6.40 -9.89
C TYR A 760 17.98 -6.30 -8.92
N PHE A 761 16.75 -6.40 -9.41
CA PHE A 761 15.54 -6.31 -8.58
C PHE A 761 15.14 -7.64 -7.97
N GLY A 762 15.74 -8.75 -8.41
CA GLY A 762 15.47 -10.06 -7.86
C GLY A 762 16.64 -11.04 -8.06
N THR A 763 16.60 -12.14 -7.32
CA THR A 763 17.53 -13.27 -7.42
C THR A 763 16.86 -14.56 -6.99
N SER A 764 17.12 -15.65 -7.74
CA SER A 764 16.58 -16.98 -7.43
C SER A 764 17.15 -17.62 -6.15
N GLY A 765 18.27 -17.09 -5.64
CA GLY A 765 18.94 -17.59 -4.44
C GLY A 765 18.27 -17.19 -3.13
N LEU A 766 17.22 -16.39 -3.15
CA LEU A 766 16.55 -15.95 -1.94
C LEU A 766 15.87 -17.10 -1.20
N ARG A 767 16.11 -17.11 0.10
CA ARG A 767 15.51 -18.06 1.05
C ARG A 767 14.34 -17.38 1.75
N PRO A 768 13.40 -18.17 2.34
CA PRO A 768 12.32 -17.59 3.13
C PRO A 768 12.87 -16.88 4.37
N ILE A 769 12.25 -15.76 4.69
CA ILE A 769 12.42 -15.04 5.94
C ILE A 769 11.90 -15.94 7.05
N MET A 770 12.64 -16.09 8.15
CA MET A 770 12.30 -16.97 9.25
C MET A 770 12.11 -16.17 10.52
N ALA A 771 11.19 -16.59 11.38
CA ALA A 771 11.06 -16.00 12.71
C ALA A 771 10.81 -17.05 13.79
N THR A 772 11.52 -16.88 14.91
CA THR A 772 11.15 -17.53 16.17
C THR A 772 10.27 -16.57 16.94
N GLN A 773 9.08 -16.99 17.33
CA GLN A 773 8.12 -16.12 17.99
C GLN A 773 7.52 -16.71 19.25
N GLY A 774 7.15 -15.84 20.18
CA GLY A 774 6.46 -16.15 21.40
C GLY A 774 5.30 -15.19 21.67
N ASN A 775 4.20 -15.70 22.20
CA ASN A 775 3.04 -14.92 22.64
C ASN A 775 2.62 -15.35 24.03
N LEU A 776 2.25 -14.41 24.87
CA LEU A 776 1.67 -14.61 26.19
C LEU A 776 0.46 -13.72 26.35
N SER A 777 -0.70 -14.26 26.71
CA SER A 777 -1.88 -13.45 26.99
C SER A 777 -2.56 -13.83 28.31
N VAL A 778 -3.18 -12.82 28.90
CA VAL A 778 -4.07 -12.93 30.06
C VAL A 778 -5.41 -12.37 29.64
N GLU A 779 -6.44 -13.19 29.73
CA GLU A 779 -7.81 -12.85 29.31
C GLU A 779 -8.74 -12.96 30.51
N TRP A 780 -9.37 -11.84 30.89
CA TRP A 780 -10.27 -11.76 32.00
C TRP A 780 -11.70 -11.52 31.56
N TYR A 781 -12.51 -12.57 31.57
CA TYR A 781 -13.95 -12.59 31.23
C TYR A 781 -14.78 -12.35 32.48
N TYR A 782 -14.82 -11.11 32.99
CA TYR A 782 -15.39 -10.76 34.29
C TYR A 782 -16.92 -10.61 34.28
N ARG A 783 -17.53 -10.58 33.10
CA ARG A 783 -18.97 -10.48 32.91
C ARG A 783 -19.34 -11.11 31.56
N PRO A 784 -20.57 -11.64 31.37
CA PRO A 784 -21.04 -12.01 30.04
C PRO A 784 -20.79 -10.89 29.03
N HIS A 785 -20.23 -11.24 27.87
CA HIS A 785 -19.94 -10.34 26.76
C HIS A 785 -18.96 -9.19 27.08
N SER A 786 -18.23 -9.27 28.20
CA SER A 786 -17.24 -8.26 28.60
C SER A 786 -15.92 -8.92 29.02
N ALA A 787 -14.82 -8.40 28.47
CA ALA A 787 -13.49 -8.93 28.76
C ALA A 787 -12.43 -7.85 28.74
N LEU A 788 -11.36 -8.10 29.49
CA LEU A 788 -10.10 -7.38 29.41
C LEU A 788 -9.01 -8.37 29.02
N THR A 789 -8.30 -8.07 27.96
CA THR A 789 -7.18 -8.90 27.46
C THR A 789 -5.90 -8.08 27.46
N LEU A 790 -4.84 -8.67 27.98
CA LEU A 790 -3.47 -8.16 27.86
C LEU A 790 -2.64 -9.24 27.16
N ALA A 791 -1.99 -8.89 26.05
CA ALA A 791 -1.11 -9.79 25.32
C ALA A 791 0.28 -9.17 25.16
N LEU A 792 1.30 -10.01 25.26
CA LEU A 792 2.69 -9.69 24.97
C LEU A 792 3.16 -10.59 23.84
N PHE A 793 3.93 -10.06 22.93
CA PHE A 793 4.54 -10.83 21.84
C PHE A 793 5.98 -10.44 21.60
N ASP A 794 6.76 -11.41 21.13
CA ASP A 794 8.15 -11.24 20.67
C ASP A 794 8.38 -12.09 19.42
N LYS A 795 8.99 -11.49 18.39
CA LYS A 795 9.29 -12.12 17.12
C LYS A 795 10.71 -11.77 16.71
N GLN A 796 11.58 -12.77 16.70
CA GLN A 796 12.99 -12.65 16.30
C GLN A 796 13.13 -13.11 14.87
N ILE A 797 13.24 -12.15 13.95
CA ILE A 797 13.34 -12.36 12.49
C ILE A 797 14.80 -12.59 12.13
N ARG A 798 15.04 -13.53 11.23
CA ARG A 798 16.34 -13.81 10.61
C ARG A 798 16.17 -14.11 9.12
N ASP A 799 17.26 -14.03 8.40
CA ASP A 799 17.26 -14.16 6.93
C ASP A 799 16.34 -13.13 6.24
N ASP A 800 16.13 -11.95 6.88
CA ASP A 800 15.34 -10.88 6.27
C ASP A 800 16.00 -10.39 4.98
N ILE A 801 15.20 -9.88 4.05
CA ILE A 801 15.66 -9.49 2.72
C ILE A 801 15.92 -7.99 2.72
N TYR A 802 17.09 -7.61 2.28
CA TYR A 802 17.45 -6.21 2.07
C TYR A 802 18.28 -6.06 0.79
N VAL A 803 18.29 -4.86 0.24
CA VAL A 803 19.09 -4.54 -0.94
C VAL A 803 20.53 -4.27 -0.49
N ALA A 804 21.47 -5.08 -0.98
CA ALA A 804 22.89 -4.89 -0.73
C ALA A 804 23.53 -4.21 -1.94
N THR A 805 24.46 -3.29 -1.66
CA THR A 805 25.28 -2.59 -2.66
C THR A 805 26.72 -3.11 -2.61
N GLN A 806 27.22 -3.51 -3.75
CA GLN A 806 28.61 -3.94 -3.94
C GLN A 806 29.28 -2.99 -4.93
N PRO A 807 30.13 -2.06 -4.47
CA PRO A 807 30.86 -1.15 -5.35
C PRO A 807 32.07 -1.83 -6.02
N ASP A 808 32.60 -1.18 -7.03
CA ASP A 808 33.87 -1.51 -7.69
C ASP A 808 33.94 -2.92 -8.28
N VAL A 809 32.86 -3.43 -8.85
CA VAL A 809 32.80 -4.74 -9.49
C VAL A 809 33.30 -4.65 -10.94
N ASP A 810 34.37 -5.33 -11.23
CA ASP A 810 34.88 -5.46 -12.60
C ASP A 810 34.09 -6.54 -13.37
N LEU A 811 33.30 -6.12 -14.33
CA LEU A 811 32.53 -6.99 -15.23
C LEU A 811 33.18 -7.11 -16.61
N GLY A 812 34.44 -6.64 -16.77
CA GLY A 812 35.20 -6.69 -18.03
C GLY A 812 34.74 -5.65 -19.06
N THR A 813 33.95 -4.65 -18.64
CA THR A 813 33.46 -3.58 -19.52
C THR A 813 34.43 -2.40 -19.54
N VAL A 814 34.33 -1.59 -20.60
CA VAL A 814 35.24 -0.48 -20.89
C VAL A 814 34.40 0.80 -21.03
N ARG A 815 34.93 1.90 -20.51
CA ARG A 815 34.42 3.24 -20.77
C ARG A 815 35.38 3.97 -21.73
N TYR A 816 34.86 4.43 -22.85
CA TYR A 816 35.58 5.28 -23.78
C TYR A 816 35.35 6.74 -23.48
N THR A 817 36.41 7.55 -23.39
CA THR A 817 36.37 9.01 -23.25
C THR A 817 36.84 9.68 -24.56
N GLY A 818 36.29 10.86 -24.85
CA GLY A 818 36.64 11.61 -26.07
C GLY A 818 35.98 11.09 -27.33
N GLY A 819 34.93 10.30 -27.22
CA GLY A 819 34.09 9.84 -28.33
C GLY A 819 33.81 8.36 -28.35
N ALA A 820 32.98 7.93 -29.31
CA ALA A 820 32.59 6.53 -29.50
C ALA A 820 33.78 5.64 -29.82
N PRO A 821 33.72 4.32 -29.56
CA PRO A 821 34.76 3.38 -29.92
C PRO A 821 35.18 3.49 -31.38
N GLY A 822 36.52 3.62 -31.62
CA GLY A 822 37.05 3.77 -32.95
C GLY A 822 37.05 5.21 -33.51
N SER A 823 36.51 6.19 -32.82
CA SER A 823 36.61 7.60 -33.20
C SER A 823 38.00 8.16 -32.90
N PRO A 824 38.50 9.17 -33.67
CA PRO A 824 39.78 9.80 -33.40
C PRO A 824 39.76 10.45 -31.99
N GLY A 825 40.70 10.03 -31.15
CA GLY A 825 40.80 10.57 -29.77
C GLY A 825 40.14 9.72 -28.68
N ALA A 826 39.36 8.71 -29.02
CA ALA A 826 38.74 7.81 -28.03
C ALA A 826 39.81 7.05 -27.23
N GLN A 827 39.72 7.10 -25.92
CA GLN A 827 40.57 6.38 -24.96
C GLN A 827 39.74 5.41 -24.15
N ALA A 828 40.18 4.17 -24.07
CA ALA A 828 39.50 3.10 -23.33
C ALA A 828 40.02 3.02 -21.89
N HIS A 829 39.12 3.01 -20.93
CA HIS A 829 39.42 2.84 -19.49
C HIS A 829 38.57 1.69 -18.92
N PRO A 830 39.13 0.85 -18.02
CA PRO A 830 38.32 -0.12 -17.27
C PRO A 830 37.13 0.59 -16.58
N PHE A 831 35.97 -0.03 -16.65
CA PHE A 831 34.75 0.51 -16.01
C PHE A 831 34.32 -0.42 -14.88
N LEU A 832 34.25 0.10 -13.66
CA LEU A 832 33.85 -0.63 -12.48
C LEU A 832 32.38 -0.31 -12.16
N TRP A 833 31.60 -1.36 -11.95
CA TRP A 833 30.18 -1.27 -11.66
C TRP A 833 29.89 -1.27 -10.17
N THR A 834 28.87 -0.54 -9.79
CA THR A 834 28.20 -0.72 -8.50
C THR A 834 27.01 -1.65 -8.72
N ILE A 835 26.99 -2.80 -8.08
CA ILE A 835 25.90 -3.76 -8.21
C ILE A 835 25.00 -3.66 -6.99
N THR A 836 23.70 -3.50 -7.20
CA THR A 836 22.69 -3.63 -6.16
C THR A 836 21.86 -4.88 -6.37
N SER A 837 21.57 -5.61 -5.30
CA SER A 837 20.71 -6.80 -5.39
C SER A 837 20.07 -7.15 -4.05
N PRO A 838 18.85 -7.72 -4.04
CA PRO A 838 18.26 -8.24 -2.82
C PRO A 838 18.98 -9.49 -2.34
N ILE A 839 19.33 -9.53 -1.06
CA ILE A 839 19.97 -10.68 -0.41
C ILE A 839 19.32 -10.96 0.95
N ASN A 840 19.47 -12.22 1.44
CA ASN A 840 19.09 -12.54 2.81
C ASN A 840 20.25 -12.26 3.76
N GLY A 841 19.96 -11.83 4.97
CA GLY A 841 20.98 -11.74 6.03
C GLY A 841 20.63 -10.76 7.16
N ALA A 842 19.68 -9.87 6.96
CA ALA A 842 19.25 -8.96 8.01
C ALA A 842 18.57 -9.72 9.18
N LYS A 843 18.75 -9.19 10.38
CA LYS A 843 18.10 -9.66 11.59
C LYS A 843 17.36 -8.49 12.21
N SER A 844 16.14 -8.73 12.62
CA SER A 844 15.32 -7.74 13.30
C SER A 844 14.50 -8.41 14.41
N GLY A 845 14.14 -7.64 15.42
CA GLY A 845 13.29 -8.07 16.51
C GLY A 845 12.07 -7.17 16.62
N PHE A 846 10.89 -7.77 16.66
CA PHE A 846 9.62 -7.10 16.89
C PHE A 846 9.03 -7.60 18.20
N TYR A 847 8.77 -6.70 19.13
CA TYR A 847 8.09 -7.04 20.36
C TYR A 847 7.10 -5.96 20.75
N GLY A 848 6.07 -6.34 21.47
CA GLY A 848 5.05 -5.37 21.82
C GLY A 848 4.03 -5.88 22.83
N VAL A 849 3.11 -4.98 23.13
CA VAL A 849 1.98 -5.20 24.03
C VAL A 849 0.69 -4.80 23.34
N GLU A 850 -0.33 -5.63 23.53
CA GLU A 850 -1.71 -5.37 23.11
C GLU A 850 -2.62 -5.38 24.33
N LEU A 851 -3.46 -4.38 24.44
CA LEU A 851 -4.54 -4.30 25.42
C LEU A 851 -5.85 -4.22 24.67
N ALA A 852 -6.82 -5.06 25.01
CA ALA A 852 -8.18 -4.97 24.50
C ALA A 852 -9.17 -5.00 25.67
N TRP A 853 -10.05 -4.03 25.72
CA TRP A 853 -11.11 -3.98 26.71
C TRP A 853 -12.45 -3.78 26.01
N GLN A 854 -13.37 -4.72 26.22
CA GLN A 854 -14.75 -4.65 25.78
C GLN A 854 -15.66 -4.71 27.00
N HIS A 855 -16.56 -3.76 27.09
CA HIS A 855 -17.53 -3.71 28.20
C HIS A 855 -18.92 -3.37 27.67
N LEU A 856 -19.82 -4.34 27.71
CA LEU A 856 -21.20 -4.18 27.25
C LEU A 856 -22.15 -4.13 28.45
N LEU A 857 -22.98 -3.10 28.51
CA LEU A 857 -23.94 -2.85 29.58
C LEU A 857 -25.33 -3.29 29.17
N ASP A 858 -26.15 -3.71 30.12
CA ASP A 858 -27.53 -4.17 29.88
C ASP A 858 -28.50 -3.03 29.47
N ASN A 859 -28.09 -1.79 29.68
CA ASN A 859 -28.86 -0.59 29.27
C ASN A 859 -28.70 -0.24 27.78
N GLY A 860 -27.88 -1.02 27.03
CA GLY A 860 -27.63 -0.84 25.60
C GLY A 860 -26.32 -0.11 25.29
N PHE A 861 -25.67 0.52 26.25
CA PHE A 861 -24.35 1.13 26.04
C PHE A 861 -23.25 0.10 26.07
N GLY A 862 -22.22 0.35 25.33
CA GLY A 862 -20.97 -0.41 25.35
C GLY A 862 -19.79 0.48 25.06
N VAL A 863 -18.63 0.01 25.45
CA VAL A 863 -17.35 0.64 25.13
C VAL A 863 -16.35 -0.45 24.71
N HIS A 864 -15.54 -0.14 23.71
CA HIS A 864 -14.37 -0.94 23.43
C HIS A 864 -13.15 -0.03 23.34
N VAL A 865 -12.04 -0.53 23.86
CA VAL A 865 -10.75 0.16 23.86
C VAL A 865 -9.71 -0.83 23.39
N GLN A 866 -8.89 -0.41 22.47
CA GLN A 866 -7.75 -1.18 22.00
C GLN A 866 -6.53 -0.28 22.03
N TYR A 867 -5.44 -0.82 22.50
CA TYR A 867 -4.13 -0.19 22.53
C TYR A 867 -3.08 -1.20 22.10
N THR A 868 -2.26 -0.82 21.16
CA THR A 868 -1.11 -1.61 20.74
C THR A 868 0.11 -0.72 20.75
N HIS A 869 1.19 -1.24 21.32
CA HIS A 869 2.50 -0.63 21.20
C HIS A 869 3.51 -1.68 20.76
N THR A 870 4.19 -1.40 19.66
CA THR A 870 5.21 -2.26 19.07
C THR A 870 6.55 -1.54 19.06
N LYS A 871 7.61 -2.30 19.21
CA LYS A 871 8.97 -1.80 19.03
C LYS A 871 9.72 -2.72 18.08
N ASN A 872 10.36 -2.09 17.10
CA ASN A 872 11.22 -2.76 16.14
C ASN A 872 12.67 -2.43 16.45
N SER A 873 13.57 -3.39 16.30
CA SER A 873 15.01 -3.21 16.40
C SER A 873 15.68 -2.93 15.06
N SER A 874 14.99 -3.08 13.94
CA SER A 874 15.46 -2.68 12.62
C SER A 874 15.19 -1.18 12.39
N HIS A 875 15.93 -0.57 11.48
CA HIS A 875 15.89 0.88 11.26
C HIS A 875 14.70 1.37 10.41
N VAL A 876 13.85 0.48 9.92
CA VAL A 876 12.70 0.87 9.09
C VAL A 876 11.40 0.37 9.69
N ASN A 877 10.56 1.30 10.13
CA ASN A 877 9.22 1.01 10.63
C ASN A 877 8.20 1.57 9.64
N SER A 878 7.82 0.79 8.64
CA SER A 878 6.71 1.17 7.75
C SER A 878 5.33 1.13 8.43
N VAL A 879 5.30 1.05 9.77
CA VAL A 879 4.09 0.82 10.57
C VAL A 879 4.12 1.66 11.84
N PRO A 880 3.02 2.34 12.20
CA PRO A 880 2.96 3.13 13.44
C PRO A 880 3.22 2.27 14.67
N PRO A 881 4.18 2.67 15.54
CA PRO A 881 4.52 1.92 16.74
C PRO A 881 3.41 1.91 17.79
N THR A 882 2.55 2.91 17.81
CA THR A 882 1.43 2.96 18.77
C THR A 882 0.13 3.21 18.05
N THR A 883 -0.86 2.37 18.36
CA THR A 883 -2.23 2.55 17.87
C THR A 883 -3.21 2.49 19.04
N VAL A 884 -4.26 3.30 18.94
CA VAL A 884 -5.35 3.36 19.93
C VAL A 884 -6.66 3.42 19.18
N THR A 885 -7.59 2.53 19.50
CA THR A 885 -8.99 2.62 19.08
C THR A 885 -9.88 2.77 20.30
N LEU A 886 -10.72 3.80 20.30
CA LEU A 886 -11.73 4.05 21.31
C LEU A 886 -13.11 4.03 20.66
N GLY A 887 -13.94 3.07 21.00
CA GLY A 887 -15.30 2.96 20.47
C GLY A 887 -16.37 3.07 21.55
N LEU A 888 -17.39 3.85 21.25
CA LEU A 888 -18.62 3.94 22.02
C LEU A 888 -19.75 3.33 21.21
N ILE A 889 -20.55 2.48 21.83
CA ILE A 889 -21.62 1.74 21.20
C ILE A 889 -22.92 2.00 21.96
N TYR A 890 -24.01 2.12 21.23
CA TYR A 890 -25.35 2.10 21.79
C TYR A 890 -26.25 1.19 20.96
N GLU A 891 -26.83 0.19 21.56
CA GLU A 891 -27.82 -0.67 20.90
C GLU A 891 -28.95 -0.98 21.84
N LYS A 892 -30.14 -0.41 21.58
CA LYS A 892 -31.37 -0.67 22.34
C LYS A 892 -32.60 -0.44 21.50
N GLY A 893 -33.50 -1.44 21.48
CA GLY A 893 -34.71 -1.39 20.70
C GLY A 893 -34.43 -1.25 19.20
N PRO A 894 -35.06 -0.30 18.47
CA PRO A 894 -34.82 -0.16 17.04
C PRO A 894 -33.52 0.61 16.69
N TRP A 895 -32.83 1.16 17.68
CA TRP A 895 -31.65 2.00 17.48
C TRP A 895 -30.36 1.25 17.74
N SER A 896 -29.41 1.37 16.84
CA SER A 896 -28.00 1.10 17.11
C SER A 896 -27.13 2.23 16.56
N ALA A 897 -26.07 2.56 17.28
CA ALA A 897 -25.13 3.60 16.89
C ALA A 897 -23.74 3.27 17.44
N ASP A 898 -22.72 3.71 16.75
CA ASP A 898 -21.34 3.65 17.23
C ASP A 898 -20.57 4.90 16.83
N VAL A 899 -19.52 5.19 17.61
CA VAL A 899 -18.53 6.23 17.31
C VAL A 899 -17.18 5.65 17.64
N ASN A 900 -16.27 5.67 16.67
CA ASN A 900 -14.91 5.20 16.82
C ASN A 900 -13.92 6.35 16.62
N TYR A 901 -12.91 6.39 17.46
CA TYR A 901 -11.75 7.26 17.34
C TYR A 901 -10.51 6.37 17.22
N ASP A 902 -9.87 6.42 16.06
CA ASP A 902 -8.66 5.70 15.75
C ASP A 902 -7.47 6.66 15.73
N TYR A 903 -6.43 6.33 16.47
CA TYR A 903 -5.19 7.07 16.55
C TYR A 903 -4.02 6.18 16.17
N GLN A 904 -3.17 6.71 15.31
CA GLN A 904 -1.87 6.12 14.95
C GLN A 904 -0.78 7.13 15.27
N SER A 905 0.24 6.72 16.00
CA SER A 905 1.39 7.59 16.27
C SER A 905 2.21 7.83 15.00
N GLY A 906 2.94 8.91 14.99
CA GLY A 906 3.95 9.14 13.96
C GLY A 906 5.00 8.04 13.95
N TYR A 907 5.61 7.82 12.78
CA TYR A 907 6.63 6.80 12.58
C TYR A 907 7.57 7.17 11.43
N GLU A 908 8.76 6.63 11.50
CA GLU A 908 9.74 6.69 10.43
C GLU A 908 9.40 5.65 9.37
N PHE A 909 9.04 6.08 8.16
CA PHE A 909 8.68 5.16 7.09
C PHE A 909 9.80 4.93 6.06
N ALA A 910 10.84 5.78 6.08
CA ALA A 910 12.08 5.57 5.35
C ALA A 910 13.26 6.02 6.21
N SER A 911 14.29 5.17 6.30
CA SER A 911 15.51 5.50 7.05
C SER A 911 16.32 6.57 6.31
N GLY A 912 17.13 7.30 7.04
CA GLY A 912 18.04 8.29 6.45
C GLY A 912 19.01 7.75 5.42
N ASP A 913 19.25 6.42 5.41
CA ASP A 913 20.08 5.76 4.40
C ASP A 913 19.30 5.45 3.10
N SER A 914 17.98 5.50 3.15
CA SER A 914 17.08 5.23 2.02
C SER A 914 16.37 6.48 1.48
N THR A 915 16.68 7.65 2.02
CA THR A 915 16.17 8.94 1.54
C THR A 915 17.16 9.59 0.58
N ASP A 916 16.68 10.50 -0.25
CA ASP A 916 17.53 11.28 -1.14
C ASP A 916 18.48 12.21 -0.40
N VAL A 917 18.23 12.44 0.89
CA VAL A 917 19.09 13.21 1.78
C VAL A 917 19.68 12.30 2.85
N PRO A 918 20.93 11.84 2.70
CA PRO A 918 21.55 10.93 3.63
C PRO A 918 21.51 11.41 5.08
N GLY A 919 21.08 10.52 5.98
CA GLY A 919 20.96 10.83 7.41
C GLY A 919 19.65 11.53 7.82
N TRP A 920 18.73 11.80 6.87
CA TRP A 920 17.44 12.44 7.16
C TRP A 920 16.28 11.44 6.95
N PRO A 921 15.78 10.80 8.00
CA PRO A 921 14.66 9.88 7.87
C PRO A 921 13.36 10.60 7.50
N ALA A 922 12.54 9.94 6.75
CA ALA A 922 11.19 10.41 6.42
C ALA A 922 10.18 9.95 7.47
N ILE A 923 9.43 10.89 8.00
CA ILE A 923 8.51 10.72 9.12
C ILE A 923 7.07 10.94 8.65
N GLN A 924 6.18 10.02 9.00
CA GLN A 924 4.75 10.20 8.96
C GLN A 924 4.28 10.83 10.27
N ASP A 925 3.53 11.93 10.20
CA ASP A 925 2.88 12.54 11.37
C ASP A 925 1.83 11.60 11.98
N PRO A 926 1.51 11.77 13.27
CA PRO A 926 0.38 11.08 13.89
C PRO A 926 -0.91 11.32 13.11
N PHE A 927 -1.67 10.26 12.89
CA PHE A 927 -2.90 10.29 12.13
C PHE A 927 -4.10 9.91 13.01
N LYS A 928 -5.22 10.62 12.85
CA LYS A 928 -6.44 10.44 13.64
C LYS A 928 -7.62 10.27 12.72
N TRP A 929 -8.46 9.28 12.99
CA TRP A 929 -9.64 9.00 12.20
C TRP A 929 -10.86 8.90 13.09
N VAL A 930 -11.91 9.64 12.77
CA VAL A 930 -13.18 9.55 13.50
C VAL A 930 -14.25 9.04 12.56
N THR A 931 -14.88 7.94 12.95
CA THR A 931 -16.04 7.37 12.27
C THR A 931 -17.25 7.40 13.20
N ALA A 932 -18.43 7.51 12.65
CA ALA A 932 -19.67 7.36 13.40
C ALA A 932 -20.73 6.73 12.51
N SER A 933 -21.54 5.84 13.09
CA SER A 933 -22.68 5.25 12.41
C SER A 933 -23.93 5.32 13.28
N ALA A 934 -25.09 5.38 12.64
CA ALA A 934 -26.39 5.30 13.30
C ALA A 934 -27.36 4.51 12.42
N HIS A 935 -28.05 3.55 13.03
CA HIS A 935 -28.95 2.65 12.35
C HIS A 935 -30.31 2.66 13.04
N TYR A 936 -31.37 2.56 12.24
CA TYR A 936 -32.73 2.52 12.73
C TYR A 936 -33.55 1.40 12.06
N LYS A 937 -33.99 0.43 12.84
CA LYS A 937 -34.90 -0.62 12.39
C LYS A 937 -36.31 -0.05 12.29
N ILE A 938 -36.80 0.22 11.08
CA ILE A 938 -38.19 0.67 10.82
C ILE A 938 -39.15 -0.47 11.10
N SER A 939 -38.74 -1.69 10.78
CA SER A 939 -39.45 -2.93 11.06
C SER A 939 -38.43 -4.09 11.15
N ASP A 940 -38.90 -5.30 11.47
CA ASP A 940 -38.04 -6.48 11.46
C ASP A 940 -37.39 -6.77 10.08
N ARG A 941 -37.90 -6.17 9.01
CA ARG A 941 -37.48 -6.37 7.63
C ARG A 941 -36.74 -5.20 7.01
N ILE A 942 -36.92 -3.99 7.55
CA ILE A 942 -36.40 -2.75 6.97
C ILE A 942 -35.53 -2.04 7.98
N GLN A 943 -34.33 -1.73 7.61
CA GLN A 943 -33.40 -0.90 8.37
C GLN A 943 -32.85 0.21 7.47
N VAL A 944 -32.66 1.39 8.04
CA VAL A 944 -31.93 2.50 7.41
C VAL A 944 -30.75 2.88 8.27
N TYR A 945 -29.72 3.43 7.65
CA TYR A 945 -28.52 3.87 8.36
C TYR A 945 -27.88 5.09 7.73
N LEU A 946 -27.12 5.78 8.55
CA LEU A 946 -26.23 6.88 8.19
C LEU A 946 -24.85 6.59 8.78
N GLU A 947 -23.83 6.78 7.98
CA GLU A 947 -22.43 6.61 8.39
C GLU A 947 -21.62 7.83 7.97
N GLY A 948 -20.62 8.20 8.76
CA GLY A 948 -19.66 9.24 8.44
C GLY A 948 -18.25 8.78 8.77
N LYS A 949 -17.32 8.97 7.82
CA LYS A 949 -15.88 8.68 7.99
C LYS A 949 -15.08 9.96 7.87
N ASN A 950 -13.95 10.00 8.55
CA ASN A 950 -13.09 11.19 8.64
C ASN A 950 -13.85 12.45 9.06
N LEU A 951 -14.70 12.34 10.07
CA LEU A 951 -15.57 13.43 10.51
C LEU A 951 -14.80 14.66 11.00
N THR A 952 -13.59 14.49 11.49
CA THR A 952 -12.67 15.56 11.88
C THR A 952 -11.98 16.22 10.70
N ASN A 953 -12.12 15.64 9.48
CA ASN A 953 -11.44 16.11 8.28
C ASN A 953 -9.92 16.09 8.44
N GLU A 954 -9.39 15.02 8.98
CA GLU A 954 -7.96 14.82 9.18
C GLU A 954 -7.24 14.72 7.84
N VAL A 955 -6.01 15.22 7.84
CA VAL A 955 -5.11 15.16 6.69
C VAL A 955 -3.85 14.39 7.08
N ALA A 956 -3.34 13.60 6.16
CA ALA A 956 -2.06 12.93 6.35
C ALA A 956 -0.91 13.90 6.01
N ARG A 957 0.13 13.89 6.83
CA ARG A 957 1.32 14.72 6.63
C ARG A 957 2.58 13.89 6.80
N THR A 958 3.55 14.18 5.95
CA THR A 958 4.88 13.58 6.02
C THR A 958 5.94 14.66 5.94
N TYR A 959 7.13 14.39 6.50
CA TYR A 959 8.25 15.33 6.48
C TYR A 959 9.59 14.59 6.61
N LEU A 960 10.67 15.21 6.16
CA LEU A 960 12.02 14.75 6.49
C LEU A 960 12.42 15.28 7.89
N ASN A 961 12.89 14.40 8.74
CA ASN A 961 13.40 14.77 10.04
C ASN A 961 14.89 15.09 9.92
N GLY A 962 15.20 16.37 9.87
CA GLY A 962 16.56 16.88 9.65
C GLY A 962 17.60 16.35 10.63
N ASN A 963 18.86 16.62 10.31
CA ASN A 963 20.06 16.19 11.03
C ASN A 963 19.83 16.10 12.56
N PRO A 964 19.96 14.90 13.19
CA PRO A 964 19.79 14.74 14.64
C PRO A 964 20.77 15.56 15.49
N LEU A 965 21.81 16.13 14.89
CA LEU A 965 22.71 17.09 15.53
C LEU A 965 22.15 18.52 15.62
N LEU A 966 21.07 18.80 14.88
CA LEU A 966 20.40 20.10 14.86
C LEU A 966 18.89 19.85 15.09
N PRO A 967 18.43 19.87 16.35
CA PRO A 967 17.03 19.59 16.64
C PRO A 967 16.13 20.62 15.96
N TRP A 968 15.28 20.16 15.06
CA TRP A 968 14.21 20.95 14.48
C TRP A 968 13.29 21.46 15.59
N ALA A 969 12.94 22.71 15.53
CA ALA A 969 11.89 23.21 16.39
C ALA A 969 10.60 22.40 16.08
N PRO A 970 9.91 21.87 17.11
CA PRO A 970 8.65 21.17 16.89
C PRO A 970 7.69 22.04 16.08
N GLY A 971 7.26 21.59 14.92
CA GLY A 971 6.33 22.30 14.06
C GLY A 971 6.90 22.93 12.79
N GLN A 972 8.18 22.82 12.51
CA GLN A 972 8.71 23.11 11.17
C GLN A 972 8.51 21.89 10.28
N GLN A 973 7.38 21.86 9.62
CA GLN A 973 7.06 20.86 8.61
C GLN A 973 7.45 21.42 7.25
N VAL A 974 8.46 20.86 6.66
CA VAL A 974 8.73 21.06 5.25
C VAL A 974 8.15 19.85 4.54
N GLY A 975 7.22 20.05 3.63
CA GLY A 975 6.69 18.96 2.81
C GLY A 975 7.80 18.44 1.91
N GLN A 976 8.34 17.25 2.22
CA GLN A 976 9.56 16.77 1.56
C GLN A 976 9.47 15.27 1.30
N SER A 977 10.08 14.79 0.22
CA SER A 977 10.02 13.43 -0.26
C SER A 977 11.32 12.67 -0.07
N ALA A 978 11.20 11.43 0.33
CA ALA A 978 12.21 10.42 0.09
C ALA A 978 11.99 9.78 -1.28
N SER A 979 13.01 9.18 -1.88
CA SER A 979 12.94 8.57 -3.22
C SER A 979 11.74 7.64 -3.37
N GLY A 980 10.80 7.99 -4.24
CA GLY A 980 9.60 7.22 -4.51
C GLY A 980 8.54 7.19 -3.40
N VAL A 981 8.78 7.83 -2.26
CA VAL A 981 7.82 7.92 -1.16
C VAL A 981 7.55 9.40 -0.89
N GLY A 982 6.38 9.90 -1.28
CA GLY A 982 6.02 11.30 -1.15
C GLY A 982 6.03 11.77 0.30
N ALA A 983 6.82 12.80 0.61
CA ALA A 983 6.61 13.62 1.79
C ALA A 983 5.63 14.72 1.42
N GLY A 984 4.67 15.02 2.29
CA GLY A 984 3.77 16.06 1.91
C GLY A 984 2.49 16.12 2.73
N TYR A 985 1.48 16.53 2.05
CA TYR A 985 0.14 16.77 2.56
C TYR A 985 -0.85 16.00 1.72
N THR A 986 -1.73 15.23 2.36
CA THR A 986 -2.78 14.49 1.65
C THR A 986 -4.12 14.69 2.36
N ALA A 987 -5.07 15.26 1.64
CA ALA A 987 -6.42 15.52 2.12
C ALA A 987 -7.42 14.60 1.42
N TYR A 988 -8.14 13.80 2.21
CA TYR A 988 -9.15 12.85 1.72
C TYR A 988 -10.58 13.42 1.75
N GLY A 989 -10.83 14.46 2.57
CA GLY A 989 -12.16 14.97 2.85
C GLY A 989 -12.98 14.08 3.80
N ARG A 990 -14.25 14.43 3.98
CA ARG A 990 -15.23 13.66 4.76
C ARG A 990 -16.04 12.78 3.83
N PHE A 991 -16.39 11.59 4.31
CA PHE A 991 -17.26 10.65 3.60
C PHE A 991 -18.54 10.50 4.37
N TYR A 992 -19.65 10.48 3.67
CA TYR A 992 -20.99 10.27 4.23
C TYR A 992 -21.70 9.20 3.41
N THR A 993 -22.32 8.26 4.10
CA THR A 993 -23.04 7.15 3.51
C THR A 993 -24.45 7.12 4.08
N PHE A 994 -25.43 6.99 3.21
CA PHE A 994 -26.82 6.74 3.59
C PHE A 994 -27.30 5.46 2.90
N GLY A 995 -27.88 4.54 3.66
CA GLY A 995 -28.31 3.28 3.10
C GLY A 995 -29.59 2.73 3.72
N ALA A 996 -30.16 1.76 3.00
CA ALA A 996 -31.31 0.99 3.44
C ALA A 996 -31.11 -0.49 3.12
N SER A 997 -31.51 -1.36 4.03
CA SER A 997 -31.53 -2.81 3.83
C SER A 997 -32.95 -3.36 4.00
N TYR A 998 -33.27 -4.37 3.21
CA TYR A 998 -34.50 -5.14 3.27
C TYR A 998 -34.16 -6.63 3.39
N GLN A 999 -34.79 -7.31 4.36
CA GLN A 999 -34.64 -8.75 4.56
C GLN A 999 -36.02 -9.43 4.55
N PHE A 1000 -36.10 -10.60 3.90
CA PHE A 1000 -37.30 -11.40 3.76
C PHE A 1000 -37.14 -12.73 4.48
#